data_064b45c129c4eecc4a34bfa7996123df
#
_entry.id   064b45c129c4eecc4a34bfa7996123df
#
_cell.length_a   1.000
_cell.length_b   1.000
_cell.length_c   1.000
_cell.angle_alpha   90.00
_cell.angle_beta   90.00
_cell.angle_gamma   90.00
#
_symmetry.space_group_name_H-M   'P 1'
#
loop_
_entity.id
_entity.type
_entity.pdbx_description
1 polymer ?
#
loop_
_entity_poly.entity_id
_entity_poly.type
_entity_poly.pdbx_seq_one_letter_code
_entity_poly.pdbx_strand_id
1 'polypeptide(L)'
;MKRLPAILTLFTAFAASAAAELDPLDMRWTFGAHEPFPMYRRVGRHCTGGIDGNAEWLRPWLNWWDAESPKLMKELGLNWLHSRFYKGMGWENEKKDFPNVRKFVANCHANGVRALAYVQFLTLYPEVMRKEIPEIDSWKQKDALGQPNFYWHNGYFRHMPCICCQQWLDYLKKMCTIALTGGGFDGIMFDNFFAMPCYCERCQRKFREYLQTLPDREERFGFDDVSEFYLPVFKVEDSFFRTKEVRDPAVQAWIRWREETLTGCLKQLRAHIKSVKPDAYVSANCQPFRSFSAAGNLAVDMIDLANELDIIINQNAYYPSVADGCISSRVRELKMARELGRIIVSLCDSDAMMTPEQEKHYLLPLYEDLVFGGVPTDRTVVSPKAVPGFIDREKVARRKPQLEKFNAFVAEHRASLKAPVYQPVRLFYPYKELHFSVSANRSLAVAEEILNRRQIPWGYLVSSPEHPFDVPAGTEVIVVAGQIALSSAQVEALVGWAQRGGKLVVTGDAGRYSELNAQHLVNPFLPQLKGLPNVAMRATSDEIEPAEIGWSMKIGAPKDHGEALLADLAKTGFTLPFETKGLPETVVMDVRRGEKGFVFHFVNYNPSKTVEGARVRLADGTVRKIAPFSEYAIVE
;
A
#
# COMPACT_ATOMS: atom_id res chain seq x y z
N MET A 1 -41.08 4.66 -54.49
CA MET A 1 -41.37 4.67 -53.05
C MET A 1 -41.25 3.24 -52.50
N LYS A 2 -40.14 2.88 -51.92
CA LYS A 2 -39.95 1.60 -51.17
C LYS A 2 -39.59 1.97 -49.76
N ARG A 3 -40.43 1.59 -48.77
CA ARG A 3 -40.24 1.81 -47.35
C ARG A 3 -39.20 0.80 -46.82
N LEU A 4 -38.13 1.27 -46.18
CA LEU A 4 -37.26 0.45 -45.35
C LEU A 4 -37.91 0.24 -43.96
N PRO A 5 -37.84 -0.95 -43.38
CA PRO A 5 -38.27 -1.15 -42.00
C PRO A 5 -37.17 -0.66 -41.01
N ALA A 6 -37.60 0.10 -40.01
CA ALA A 6 -36.77 0.52 -38.90
C ALA A 6 -36.48 -0.69 -38.01
N ILE A 7 -35.21 -1.05 -37.87
CA ILE A 7 -34.74 -2.04 -36.90
C ILE A 7 -34.64 -1.32 -35.56
N LEU A 8 -35.57 -1.64 -34.67
CA LEU A 8 -35.58 -1.20 -33.28
C LEU A 8 -34.54 -2.05 -32.51
N THR A 9 -33.35 -1.51 -32.30
CA THR A 9 -32.34 -2.14 -31.46
C THR A 9 -32.72 -1.94 -29.99
N LEU A 10 -33.28 -2.96 -29.36
CA LEU A 10 -33.45 -3.00 -27.91
C LEU A 10 -32.04 -3.00 -27.22
N PHE A 11 -31.63 -1.88 -26.71
CA PHE A 11 -30.59 -1.82 -25.71
C PHE A 11 -31.17 -2.31 -24.36
N THR A 12 -30.97 -3.58 -24.05
CA THR A 12 -31.12 -4.06 -22.68
C THR A 12 -29.98 -3.46 -21.85
N ALA A 13 -30.30 -2.39 -21.14
CA ALA A 13 -29.43 -1.88 -20.09
C ALA A 13 -29.34 -2.97 -19.01
N PHE A 14 -28.25 -3.72 -18.99
CA PHE A 14 -27.83 -4.46 -17.81
C PHE A 14 -27.54 -3.40 -16.74
N ALA A 15 -28.45 -3.25 -15.80
CA ALA A 15 -28.17 -2.56 -14.55
C ALA A 15 -27.04 -3.36 -13.88
N ALA A 16 -25.81 -2.88 -14.00
CA ALA A 16 -24.72 -3.35 -13.17
C ALA A 16 -25.20 -3.11 -11.73
N SER A 17 -25.43 -4.18 -10.99
CA SER A 17 -25.62 -4.12 -9.54
C SER A 17 -24.37 -3.44 -9.02
N ALA A 18 -24.49 -2.19 -8.58
CA ALA A 18 -23.40 -1.50 -7.90
C ALA A 18 -23.05 -2.38 -6.69
N ALA A 19 -21.83 -2.88 -6.65
CA ALA A 19 -21.31 -3.53 -5.45
C ALA A 19 -21.57 -2.55 -4.30
N ALA A 20 -22.15 -3.05 -3.20
CA ALA A 20 -22.43 -2.20 -2.04
C ALA A 20 -21.11 -1.50 -1.66
N GLU A 21 -21.17 -0.17 -1.55
CA GLU A 21 -20.01 0.66 -1.20
C GLU A 21 -19.42 0.14 0.11
N LEU A 22 -18.17 -0.30 0.08
CA LEU A 22 -17.50 -0.82 1.25
C LEU A 22 -17.20 0.33 2.23
N ASP A 23 -17.60 0.18 3.48
CA ASP A 23 -17.24 1.12 4.54
C ASP A 23 -16.13 0.51 5.42
N PRO A 24 -14.93 1.09 5.46
CA PRO A 24 -13.84 0.60 6.31
C PRO A 24 -14.23 0.48 7.78
N LEU A 25 -15.18 1.32 8.26
CA LEU A 25 -15.65 1.29 9.64
C LEU A 25 -16.48 0.03 9.97
N ASP A 26 -17.04 -0.63 8.95
CA ASP A 26 -17.78 -1.88 9.10
C ASP A 26 -16.91 -3.13 8.89
N MET A 27 -15.66 -2.94 8.52
CA MET A 27 -14.75 -4.04 8.20
C MET A 27 -13.81 -4.31 9.38
N ARG A 28 -13.62 -5.58 9.68
CA ARG A 28 -12.62 -6.11 10.62
C ARG A 28 -11.96 -7.30 9.97
N TRP A 29 -10.69 -7.13 9.64
CA TRP A 29 -9.97 -8.11 8.85
C TRP A 29 -9.18 -9.08 9.71
N THR A 30 -9.10 -10.34 9.29
CA THR A 30 -8.18 -11.33 9.83
C THR A 30 -7.56 -12.16 8.73
N PHE A 31 -6.64 -13.07 9.09
CA PHE A 31 -5.97 -13.94 8.14
C PHE A 31 -6.43 -15.37 8.28
N GLY A 32 -6.45 -16.05 7.11
CA GLY A 32 -6.57 -17.48 7.06
C GLY A 32 -5.22 -18.21 6.96
N ALA A 33 -5.29 -19.52 6.85
CA ALA A 33 -4.14 -20.34 6.51
C ALA A 33 -3.73 -20.09 5.05
N HIS A 34 -2.44 -19.88 4.81
CA HIS A 34 -1.91 -19.65 3.46
C HIS A 34 -1.19 -20.86 2.89
N GLU A 35 -0.50 -21.62 3.75
CA GLU A 35 0.41 -22.66 3.32
C GLU A 35 -0.29 -24.01 3.24
N PRO A 36 -0.13 -24.77 2.14
CA PRO A 36 -0.57 -26.14 2.06
C PRO A 36 0.28 -27.05 2.95
N PHE A 37 -0.35 -28.03 3.60
CA PHE A 37 0.33 -28.95 4.50
C PHE A 37 1.58 -29.64 3.90
N PRO A 38 1.57 -30.09 2.62
CA PRO A 38 2.78 -30.65 2.00
C PRO A 38 3.97 -29.71 1.98
N MET A 39 3.72 -28.39 1.91
CA MET A 39 4.76 -27.39 1.93
C MET A 39 5.46 -27.32 3.29
N TYR A 40 4.71 -27.40 4.38
CA TYR A 40 5.30 -27.48 5.72
C TYR A 40 6.17 -28.72 5.88
N ARG A 41 5.80 -29.86 5.31
CA ARG A 41 6.61 -31.08 5.35
C ARG A 41 7.97 -30.95 4.70
N ARG A 42 8.09 -30.10 3.66
CA ARG A 42 9.33 -29.98 2.89
C ARG A 42 10.21 -28.85 3.39
N VAL A 43 9.64 -27.74 3.81
CA VAL A 43 10.38 -26.48 3.95
C VAL A 43 10.24 -25.80 5.29
N GLY A 44 9.33 -26.24 6.12
CA GLY A 44 8.95 -25.48 7.28
C GLY A 44 8.34 -24.13 6.93
N ARG A 45 8.07 -23.32 7.93
CA ARG A 45 7.38 -22.04 7.79
C ARG A 45 8.11 -21.02 6.91
N HIS A 46 9.43 -21.01 6.95
CA HIS A 46 10.26 -19.99 6.33
C HIS A 46 11.16 -20.50 5.21
N CYS A 47 10.87 -21.65 4.63
CA CYS A 47 11.74 -22.29 3.64
C CYS A 47 13.16 -22.55 4.17
N THR A 48 13.32 -22.71 5.49
CA THR A 48 14.62 -22.93 6.14
C THR A 48 15.02 -24.39 6.23
N GLY A 49 14.24 -25.28 5.65
CA GLY A 49 14.49 -26.73 5.65
C GLY A 49 14.03 -27.41 6.94
N GLY A 50 13.56 -28.61 6.77
CA GLY A 50 13.14 -29.48 7.86
C GLY A 50 11.77 -29.16 8.39
N ILE A 51 11.12 -30.16 8.63
CA ILE A 51 9.91 -30.13 9.33
C ILE A 51 10.16 -30.48 10.65
N ASP A 52 9.50 -29.68 11.30
CA ASP A 52 8.84 -30.14 12.49
C ASP A 52 7.76 -31.12 12.10
N GLY A 53 8.10 -32.32 11.84
CA GLY A 53 7.47 -33.61 11.59
C GLY A 53 6.03 -33.76 11.58
N ASN A 54 5.24 -32.86 11.66
CA ASN A 54 4.20 -33.12 11.26
C ASN A 54 2.91 -33.69 11.73
N ALA A 55 2.80 -34.48 12.67
CA ALA A 55 1.59 -34.90 13.37
C ALA A 55 1.05 -33.78 14.26
N GLU A 56 1.94 -32.98 14.84
CA GLU A 56 1.60 -31.79 15.63
C GLU A 56 1.00 -30.65 14.79
N TRP A 57 1.35 -30.59 13.50
CA TRP A 57 0.82 -29.58 12.59
C TRP A 57 -0.45 -30.01 11.86
N LEU A 58 -0.64 -31.32 11.68
CA LEU A 58 -1.78 -31.85 10.92
C LEU A 58 -3.10 -31.53 11.63
N ARG A 59 -3.19 -31.76 12.94
CA ARG A 59 -4.41 -31.49 13.70
C ARG A 59 -4.80 -30.02 13.71
N PRO A 60 -3.91 -29.08 14.06
CA PRO A 60 -4.22 -27.65 13.95
C PRO A 60 -4.60 -27.22 12.54
N TRP A 61 -3.93 -27.76 11.52
CA TRP A 61 -4.22 -27.45 10.13
C TRP A 61 -5.62 -27.96 9.69
N LEU A 62 -6.03 -29.15 10.13
CA LEU A 62 -7.38 -29.66 9.91
C LEU A 62 -8.44 -28.88 10.70
N ASN A 63 -8.13 -28.49 11.93
CA ASN A 63 -9.04 -27.70 12.77
C ASN A 63 -9.39 -26.34 12.15
N TRP A 64 -8.49 -25.75 11.33
CA TRP A 64 -8.79 -24.51 10.60
C TRP A 64 -10.03 -24.64 9.71
N TRP A 65 -10.26 -25.82 9.15
CA TRP A 65 -11.41 -26.10 8.29
C TRP A 65 -12.71 -26.37 9.05
N ASP A 66 -12.67 -26.44 10.36
CA ASP A 66 -13.83 -26.64 11.20
C ASP A 66 -14.66 -25.36 11.37
N ALA A 67 -15.88 -25.51 11.84
CA ALA A 67 -16.80 -24.39 12.07
C ALA A 67 -16.37 -23.50 13.25
N GLU A 68 -15.46 -23.95 14.10
CA GLU A 68 -15.03 -23.23 15.30
C GLU A 68 -14.33 -21.91 14.97
N SER A 69 -13.39 -21.89 14.02
CA SER A 69 -12.67 -20.65 13.65
C SER A 69 -13.60 -19.55 13.14
N PRO A 70 -14.52 -19.79 12.18
CA PRO A 70 -15.48 -18.77 11.74
C PRO A 70 -16.45 -18.33 12.84
N LYS A 71 -16.86 -19.22 13.73
CA LYS A 71 -17.68 -18.88 14.88
C LYS A 71 -16.95 -17.93 15.83
N LEU A 72 -15.69 -18.22 16.13
CA LEU A 72 -14.85 -17.38 16.96
C LEU A 72 -14.61 -16.01 16.31
N MET A 73 -14.39 -15.97 14.98
CA MET A 73 -14.29 -14.71 14.24
C MET A 73 -15.52 -13.83 14.48
N LYS A 74 -16.73 -14.39 14.32
CA LYS A 74 -17.98 -13.69 14.60
C LYS A 74 -18.05 -13.18 16.05
N GLU A 75 -17.68 -14.01 17.02
CA GLU A 75 -17.67 -13.62 18.45
C GLU A 75 -16.70 -12.47 18.76
N LEU A 76 -15.63 -12.34 17.99
CA LEU A 76 -14.66 -11.26 18.10
C LEU A 76 -15.00 -10.04 17.23
N GLY A 77 -16.09 -10.09 16.49
CA GLY A 77 -16.49 -9.03 15.56
C GLY A 77 -15.70 -8.97 14.28
N LEU A 78 -14.94 -10.03 13.95
CA LEU A 78 -14.19 -10.16 12.72
C LEU A 78 -15.11 -10.64 11.59
N ASN A 79 -15.13 -9.95 10.47
CA ASN A 79 -16.10 -10.22 9.41
C ASN A 79 -15.51 -10.30 8.00
N TRP A 80 -14.18 -10.19 7.88
CA TRP A 80 -13.45 -10.35 6.63
C TRP A 80 -12.20 -11.18 6.84
N LEU A 81 -11.86 -12.01 5.85
CA LEU A 81 -10.58 -12.69 5.80
C LEU A 81 -10.16 -13.00 4.36
N HIS A 82 -8.88 -13.30 4.18
CA HIS A 82 -8.43 -14.09 3.04
C HIS A 82 -7.94 -15.45 3.54
N SER A 83 -8.21 -16.49 2.79
CA SER A 83 -7.84 -17.85 3.14
C SER A 83 -7.28 -18.60 1.95
N ARG A 84 -6.47 -19.62 2.24
CA ARG A 84 -5.81 -20.45 1.26
C ARG A 84 -6.77 -20.98 0.20
N PHE A 85 -6.35 -20.82 -1.05
CA PHE A 85 -6.98 -21.49 -2.18
C PHE A 85 -5.91 -22.03 -3.14
N TYR A 86 -4.99 -21.19 -3.64
CA TYR A 86 -3.97 -21.58 -4.59
C TYR A 86 -2.59 -21.02 -4.23
N LYS A 87 -1.60 -21.90 -4.02
CA LYS A 87 -0.24 -21.53 -3.60
C LYS A 87 0.81 -21.62 -4.74
N GLY A 88 0.43 -22.12 -5.90
CA GLY A 88 1.34 -22.27 -7.04
C GLY A 88 1.90 -23.68 -7.22
N MET A 89 1.29 -24.71 -6.59
CA MET A 89 1.72 -26.10 -6.71
C MET A 89 1.02 -26.87 -7.83
N GLY A 90 0.18 -26.20 -8.62
CA GLY A 90 -0.66 -26.79 -9.65
C GLY A 90 -2.00 -27.28 -9.12
N TRP A 91 -3.04 -27.13 -9.96
CA TRP A 91 -4.40 -27.47 -9.55
C TRP A 91 -4.57 -28.94 -9.21
N GLU A 92 -3.95 -29.83 -9.98
CA GLU A 92 -4.03 -31.28 -9.73
C GLU A 92 -3.52 -31.69 -8.34
N ASN A 93 -2.60 -30.91 -7.76
CA ASN A 93 -2.14 -31.13 -6.40
C ASN A 93 -3.03 -30.43 -5.36
N GLU A 94 -3.42 -29.18 -5.62
CA GLU A 94 -4.14 -28.36 -4.64
C GLU A 94 -5.63 -28.68 -4.57
N LYS A 95 -6.23 -29.19 -5.65
CA LYS A 95 -7.64 -29.63 -5.66
C LYS A 95 -7.98 -30.74 -4.64
N LYS A 96 -6.98 -31.46 -4.15
CA LYS A 96 -7.17 -32.50 -3.13
C LYS A 96 -7.73 -31.93 -1.83
N ASP A 97 -7.45 -30.67 -1.54
CA ASP A 97 -7.93 -29.96 -0.36
C ASP A 97 -9.18 -29.11 -0.62
N PHE A 98 -9.60 -29.04 -1.85
CA PHE A 98 -10.73 -28.20 -2.26
C PHE A 98 -12.06 -28.47 -1.53
N PRO A 99 -12.43 -29.74 -1.18
CA PRO A 99 -13.60 -29.99 -0.36
C PRO A 99 -13.55 -29.30 1.01
N ASN A 100 -12.37 -29.26 1.66
CA ASN A 100 -12.16 -28.55 2.92
C ASN A 100 -12.28 -27.03 2.74
N VAL A 101 -11.69 -26.49 1.67
CA VAL A 101 -11.81 -25.08 1.31
C VAL A 101 -13.28 -24.67 1.19
N ARG A 102 -14.09 -25.43 0.44
CA ARG A 102 -15.53 -25.17 0.26
C ARG A 102 -16.28 -25.20 1.60
N LYS A 103 -16.01 -26.20 2.43
CA LYS A 103 -16.61 -26.33 3.76
C LYS A 103 -16.29 -25.11 4.61
N PHE A 104 -15.04 -24.65 4.58
CA PHE A 104 -14.60 -23.48 5.34
C PHE A 104 -15.30 -22.20 4.89
N VAL A 105 -15.36 -21.94 3.57
CA VAL A 105 -16.06 -20.77 3.01
C VAL A 105 -17.55 -20.79 3.41
N ALA A 106 -18.21 -21.93 3.32
CA ALA A 106 -19.60 -22.08 3.75
C ALA A 106 -19.76 -21.79 5.25
N ASN A 107 -18.83 -22.25 6.09
CA ASN A 107 -18.81 -21.95 7.53
C ASN A 107 -18.58 -20.45 7.79
N CYS A 108 -17.71 -19.79 7.01
CA CYS A 108 -17.51 -18.33 7.08
C CYS A 108 -18.83 -17.59 6.79
N HIS A 109 -19.50 -17.91 5.70
CA HIS A 109 -20.77 -17.28 5.32
C HIS A 109 -21.87 -17.51 6.37
N ALA A 110 -21.98 -18.72 6.91
CA ALA A 110 -22.93 -19.05 7.98
C ALA A 110 -22.69 -18.23 9.27
N ASN A 111 -21.48 -17.66 9.44
CA ASN A 111 -21.13 -16.80 10.55
C ASN A 111 -21.02 -15.31 10.18
N GLY A 112 -21.42 -14.90 8.97
CA GLY A 112 -21.37 -13.52 8.50
C GLY A 112 -19.95 -13.02 8.18
N VAL A 113 -19.03 -13.94 7.91
CA VAL A 113 -17.64 -13.64 7.55
C VAL A 113 -17.45 -13.76 6.04
N ARG A 114 -16.99 -12.71 5.38
CA ARG A 114 -16.62 -12.74 3.95
C ARG A 114 -15.23 -13.30 3.77
N ALA A 115 -15.06 -14.15 2.74
CA ALA A 115 -13.83 -14.85 2.48
C ALA A 115 -13.29 -14.56 1.07
N LEU A 116 -12.06 -14.05 0.98
CA LEU A 116 -11.34 -13.91 -0.29
C LEU A 116 -10.41 -15.12 -0.50
N ALA A 117 -10.36 -15.60 -1.74
CA ALA A 117 -9.43 -16.67 -2.11
C ALA A 117 -8.00 -16.12 -2.19
N TYR A 118 -7.11 -16.65 -1.36
CA TYR A 118 -5.68 -16.40 -1.50
C TYR A 118 -5.14 -17.10 -2.76
N VAL A 119 -4.65 -16.33 -3.70
CA VAL A 119 -4.04 -16.80 -4.95
C VAL A 119 -2.63 -16.26 -5.06
N GLN A 120 -1.65 -17.14 -5.09
CA GLN A 120 -0.25 -16.76 -5.22
C GLN A 120 0.07 -16.32 -6.65
N PHE A 121 0.51 -15.07 -6.81
CA PHE A 121 0.84 -14.51 -8.12
C PHE A 121 2.29 -14.81 -8.56
N LEU A 122 3.26 -14.69 -7.65
CA LEU A 122 4.68 -14.68 -8.01
C LEU A 122 5.38 -16.02 -7.80
N THR A 123 4.69 -17.12 -7.61
CA THR A 123 5.38 -18.39 -7.40
C THR A 123 4.77 -19.56 -8.16
N LEU A 124 5.65 -20.45 -8.60
CA LEU A 124 5.32 -21.75 -9.16
C LEU A 124 6.32 -22.82 -8.68
N TYR A 125 5.84 -24.04 -8.59
CA TYR A 125 6.62 -25.20 -8.11
C TYR A 125 6.76 -26.23 -9.24
N PRO A 126 7.75 -26.09 -10.14
CA PRO A 126 7.86 -26.90 -11.35
C PRO A 126 7.94 -28.39 -11.10
N GLU A 127 8.58 -28.81 -9.99
CA GLU A 127 8.72 -30.22 -9.65
C GLU A 127 7.38 -30.93 -9.49
N VAL A 128 6.35 -30.23 -9.00
CA VAL A 128 5.01 -30.82 -8.79
C VAL A 128 4.02 -30.41 -9.88
N MET A 129 4.26 -29.30 -10.58
CA MET A 129 3.38 -28.81 -11.65
C MET A 129 3.65 -29.50 -13.00
N ARG A 130 4.88 -30.00 -13.25
CA ARG A 130 5.27 -30.54 -14.56
C ARG A 130 4.38 -31.69 -15.07
N LYS A 131 3.76 -32.44 -14.17
CA LYS A 131 2.81 -33.48 -14.56
C LYS A 131 1.52 -32.93 -15.17
N GLU A 132 1.10 -31.76 -14.71
CA GLU A 132 -0.07 -31.06 -15.22
C GLU A 132 0.30 -30.17 -16.42
N ILE A 133 1.47 -29.54 -16.36
CA ILE A 133 1.97 -28.57 -17.32
C ILE A 133 3.40 -28.96 -17.71
N PRO A 134 3.58 -29.79 -18.75
CA PRO A 134 4.92 -30.23 -19.18
C PRO A 134 5.88 -29.10 -19.54
N GLU A 135 5.34 -27.99 -20.09
CA GLU A 135 6.09 -26.80 -20.52
C GLU A 135 6.35 -25.77 -19.39
N ILE A 136 6.11 -26.10 -18.12
CA ILE A 136 6.20 -25.18 -16.97
C ILE A 136 7.55 -24.44 -16.88
N ASP A 137 8.63 -25.07 -17.38
CA ASP A 137 9.95 -24.46 -17.37
C ASP A 137 10.05 -23.21 -18.27
N SER A 138 9.22 -23.13 -19.31
CA SER A 138 9.14 -21.96 -20.18
C SER A 138 8.45 -20.75 -19.52
N TRP A 139 7.73 -20.96 -18.42
CA TRP A 139 7.02 -19.89 -17.70
C TRP A 139 7.90 -19.15 -16.72
N LYS A 140 9.09 -19.68 -16.39
CA LYS A 140 9.97 -19.13 -15.36
C LYS A 140 10.57 -17.79 -15.77
N GLN A 141 10.77 -16.94 -14.80
CA GLN A 141 11.68 -15.81 -14.92
C GLN A 141 13.12 -16.30 -15.05
N LYS A 142 13.94 -15.50 -15.76
CA LYS A 142 15.38 -15.71 -15.86
C LYS A 142 16.11 -14.46 -15.38
N ASP A 143 17.21 -14.65 -14.67
CA ASP A 143 18.16 -13.59 -14.34
C ASP A 143 18.99 -13.16 -15.56
N ALA A 144 19.90 -12.21 -15.40
CA ALA A 144 20.75 -11.70 -16.47
C ALA A 144 21.76 -12.74 -17.01
N LEU A 145 21.98 -13.83 -16.28
CA LEU A 145 22.82 -14.96 -16.70
C LEU A 145 22.02 -16.11 -17.34
N GLY A 146 20.70 -15.89 -17.51
CA GLY A 146 19.79 -16.90 -18.06
C GLY A 146 19.36 -17.98 -17.07
N GLN A 147 19.74 -17.88 -15.79
CA GLN A 147 19.34 -18.82 -14.75
C GLN A 147 17.94 -18.51 -14.21
N PRO A 148 17.18 -19.52 -13.76
CA PRO A 148 15.86 -19.28 -13.17
C PRO A 148 15.93 -18.42 -11.90
N ASN A 149 15.04 -17.44 -11.76
CA ASN A 149 14.86 -16.71 -10.52
C ASN A 149 14.10 -17.55 -9.49
N PHE A 150 14.59 -17.56 -8.26
CA PHE A 150 13.97 -18.21 -7.14
C PHE A 150 13.29 -17.19 -6.21
N TYR A 151 12.17 -17.62 -5.63
CA TYR A 151 11.45 -16.79 -4.67
C TYR A 151 12.15 -16.81 -3.31
N TRP A 152 12.67 -15.68 -2.89
CA TRP A 152 13.34 -15.45 -1.60
C TRP A 152 14.21 -16.62 -1.11
N HIS A 153 15.19 -16.34 -0.33
CA HIS A 153 16.14 -17.24 0.32
C HIS A 153 15.80 -18.75 0.29
N ASN A 154 16.64 -19.54 -0.32
CA ASN A 154 16.64 -21.02 -0.29
C ASN A 154 15.47 -21.75 -0.99
N GLY A 155 14.63 -21.04 -1.70
CA GLY A 155 13.54 -21.69 -2.40
C GLY A 155 13.94 -22.32 -3.74
N TYR A 156 15.04 -23.08 -3.83
CA TYR A 156 15.50 -23.70 -5.09
C TYR A 156 14.41 -24.48 -5.84
N PHE A 157 13.36 -24.89 -5.17
CA PHE A 157 12.17 -25.56 -5.73
C PHE A 157 11.01 -24.59 -5.96
N ARG A 158 11.09 -23.33 -5.44
CA ARG A 158 10.08 -22.29 -5.57
C ARG A 158 10.57 -21.22 -6.57
N HIS A 159 10.07 -21.31 -7.80
CA HIS A 159 10.47 -20.42 -8.88
C HIS A 159 9.51 -19.25 -9.04
N MET A 160 9.97 -18.21 -9.73
CA MET A 160 9.13 -17.06 -10.09
C MET A 160 8.64 -17.19 -11.53
N PRO A 161 7.36 -16.97 -11.82
CA PRO A 161 6.83 -16.88 -13.18
C PRO A 161 7.19 -15.54 -13.82
N CYS A 162 7.41 -15.55 -15.14
CA CYS A 162 7.57 -14.34 -15.93
C CYS A 162 6.22 -13.66 -16.15
N ILE A 163 6.09 -12.38 -15.77
CA ILE A 163 4.84 -11.60 -15.93
C ILE A 163 4.44 -11.38 -17.40
N CYS A 164 5.41 -11.53 -18.33
CA CYS A 164 5.13 -11.52 -19.77
C CYS A 164 4.64 -12.88 -20.30
N CYS A 165 4.51 -13.90 -19.44
CA CYS A 165 4.03 -15.22 -19.84
C CYS A 165 2.51 -15.28 -19.83
N GLN A 166 1.86 -15.21 -20.99
CA GLN A 166 0.41 -15.23 -21.10
C GLN A 166 -0.19 -16.54 -20.58
N GLN A 167 0.47 -17.69 -20.79
CA GLN A 167 0.00 -18.99 -20.29
C GLN A 167 -0.10 -19.01 -18.76
N TRP A 168 0.85 -18.37 -18.05
CA TRP A 168 0.75 -18.21 -16.60
C TRP A 168 -0.46 -17.37 -16.20
N LEU A 169 -0.67 -16.25 -16.89
CA LEU A 169 -1.80 -15.37 -16.60
C LEU A 169 -3.15 -16.06 -16.86
N ASP A 170 -3.25 -16.83 -17.95
CA ASP A 170 -4.45 -17.59 -18.28
C ASP A 170 -4.69 -18.75 -17.29
N TYR A 171 -3.62 -19.34 -16.78
CA TYR A 171 -3.70 -20.31 -15.70
C TYR A 171 -4.25 -19.69 -14.41
N LEU A 172 -3.81 -18.50 -14.05
CA LEU A 172 -4.36 -17.74 -12.90
C LEU A 172 -5.83 -17.39 -13.10
N LYS A 173 -6.25 -16.99 -14.31
CA LYS A 173 -7.67 -16.77 -14.65
C LYS A 173 -8.50 -18.03 -14.40
N LYS A 174 -8.00 -19.22 -14.80
CA LYS A 174 -8.64 -20.50 -14.49
C LYS A 174 -8.79 -20.70 -12.98
N MET A 175 -7.74 -20.40 -12.19
CA MET A 175 -7.80 -20.50 -10.74
C MET A 175 -8.85 -19.56 -10.15
N CYS A 176 -8.90 -18.32 -10.60
CA CYS A 176 -9.93 -17.35 -10.18
C CYS A 176 -11.36 -17.87 -10.47
N THR A 177 -11.59 -18.43 -11.65
CA THR A 177 -12.89 -19.04 -11.99
C THR A 177 -13.27 -20.14 -11.01
N ILE A 178 -12.35 -21.07 -10.72
CA ILE A 178 -12.60 -22.18 -9.80
C ILE A 178 -12.88 -21.67 -8.38
N ALA A 179 -12.14 -20.65 -7.91
CA ALA A 179 -12.36 -20.05 -6.61
C ALA A 179 -13.78 -19.47 -6.48
N LEU A 180 -14.19 -18.70 -7.48
CA LEU A 180 -15.45 -17.96 -7.44
C LEU A 180 -16.66 -18.87 -7.65
N THR A 181 -16.62 -19.77 -8.65
CA THR A 181 -17.77 -20.61 -9.02
C THR A 181 -17.85 -21.89 -8.19
N GLY A 182 -16.73 -22.55 -7.96
CA GLY A 182 -16.67 -23.82 -7.22
C GLY A 182 -16.39 -23.66 -5.74
N GLY A 183 -15.55 -22.69 -5.36
CA GLY A 183 -15.14 -22.41 -3.98
C GLY A 183 -16.13 -21.57 -3.19
N GLY A 184 -16.95 -20.77 -3.87
CA GLY A 184 -17.93 -19.88 -3.25
C GLY A 184 -17.33 -18.60 -2.63
N PHE A 185 -16.08 -18.27 -2.95
CA PHE A 185 -15.43 -17.07 -2.41
C PHE A 185 -16.08 -15.77 -2.85
N ASP A 186 -15.97 -14.73 -2.00
CA ASP A 186 -16.50 -13.40 -2.25
C ASP A 186 -15.59 -12.56 -3.16
N GLY A 187 -14.36 -13.01 -3.39
CA GLY A 187 -13.38 -12.35 -4.23
C GLY A 187 -12.03 -13.04 -4.23
N ILE A 188 -11.05 -12.39 -4.82
CA ILE A 188 -9.68 -12.88 -4.96
C ILE A 188 -8.71 -11.93 -4.26
N MET A 189 -7.78 -12.49 -3.51
CA MET A 189 -6.62 -11.82 -2.96
C MET A 189 -5.36 -12.38 -3.59
N PHE A 190 -4.72 -11.59 -4.45
CA PHE A 190 -3.43 -11.96 -5.03
C PHE A 190 -2.30 -11.65 -4.04
N ASP A 191 -1.53 -12.67 -3.68
CA ASP A 191 -0.36 -12.47 -2.82
C ASP A 191 0.90 -12.32 -3.64
N ASN A 192 1.83 -11.50 -3.13
CA ASN A 192 3.08 -11.16 -3.79
C ASN A 192 2.87 -10.62 -5.21
N PHE A 193 1.98 -9.63 -5.34
CA PHE A 193 1.66 -9.02 -6.63
C PHE A 193 2.70 -7.98 -7.01
N PHE A 194 3.86 -8.47 -7.42
CA PHE A 194 5.00 -7.69 -7.90
C PHE A 194 5.81 -8.52 -8.90
N ALA A 195 6.85 -7.94 -9.49
CA ALA A 195 7.71 -8.65 -10.43
C ALA A 195 9.19 -8.30 -10.25
N MET A 196 10.02 -9.31 -10.04
CA MET A 196 11.46 -9.15 -10.11
C MET A 196 11.92 -8.94 -11.57
N PRO A 197 13.11 -8.36 -11.81
CA PRO A 197 13.67 -8.28 -13.15
C PRO A 197 13.75 -9.63 -13.87
N CYS A 198 13.27 -9.69 -15.10
CA CYS A 198 13.31 -10.89 -15.93
C CYS A 198 13.98 -10.61 -17.27
N TYR A 199 15.01 -11.39 -17.62
CA TYR A 199 15.85 -11.23 -18.81
C TYR A 199 15.62 -12.31 -19.86
N CYS A 200 14.48 -13.01 -19.84
CA CYS A 200 14.16 -14.00 -20.85
C CYS A 200 13.89 -13.35 -22.22
N GLU A 201 14.04 -14.12 -23.30
CA GLU A 201 13.83 -13.65 -24.69
C GLU A 201 12.46 -12.98 -24.90
N ARG A 202 11.41 -13.46 -24.20
CA ARG A 202 10.08 -12.87 -24.27
C ARG A 202 10.08 -11.44 -23.70
N CYS A 203 10.76 -11.21 -22.58
CA CYS A 203 10.89 -9.89 -21.98
C CYS A 203 11.74 -8.97 -22.86
N GLN A 204 12.86 -9.48 -23.42
CA GLN A 204 13.69 -8.71 -24.32
C GLN A 204 12.91 -8.22 -25.55
N ARG A 205 12.15 -9.12 -26.20
CA ARG A 205 11.33 -8.75 -27.36
C ARG A 205 10.25 -7.72 -26.98
N LYS A 206 9.50 -7.95 -25.90
CA LYS A 206 8.41 -7.05 -25.47
C LYS A 206 8.93 -5.68 -25.04
N PHE A 207 10.10 -5.60 -24.46
CA PHE A 207 10.72 -4.32 -24.14
C PHE A 207 11.07 -3.52 -25.39
N ARG A 208 11.66 -4.17 -26.42
CA ARG A 208 11.93 -3.51 -27.71
C ARG A 208 10.64 -3.05 -28.39
N GLU A 209 9.59 -3.88 -28.37
CA GLU A 209 8.25 -3.50 -28.85
C GLU A 209 7.73 -2.25 -28.11
N TYR A 210 7.89 -2.18 -26.79
CA TYR A 210 7.53 -1.02 -25.99
C TYR A 210 8.32 0.23 -26.37
N LEU A 211 9.63 0.12 -26.49
CA LEU A 211 10.48 1.25 -26.88
C LEU A 211 10.05 1.84 -28.22
N GLN A 212 9.63 1.02 -29.17
CA GLN A 212 9.12 1.47 -30.46
C GLN A 212 7.83 2.28 -30.39
N THR A 213 7.07 2.15 -29.28
CA THR A 213 5.84 2.95 -29.07
C THR A 213 6.12 4.35 -28.56
N LEU A 214 7.32 4.63 -28.04
CA LEU A 214 7.68 5.93 -27.48
C LEU A 214 7.86 6.96 -28.62
N PRO A 215 7.17 8.11 -28.55
CA PRO A 215 7.20 9.10 -29.64
C PRO A 215 8.49 9.93 -29.66
N ASP A 216 9.20 10.01 -28.54
CA ASP A 216 10.34 10.87 -28.26
C ASP A 216 11.69 10.13 -28.24
N ARG A 217 11.81 9.03 -29.01
CA ARG A 217 12.98 8.13 -28.99
C ARG A 217 14.29 8.84 -29.27
N GLU A 218 14.31 9.65 -30.34
CA GLU A 218 15.54 10.35 -30.75
C GLU A 218 15.99 11.36 -29.68
N GLU A 219 15.06 12.12 -29.13
CA GLU A 219 15.34 13.08 -28.04
C GLU A 219 15.80 12.35 -26.78
N ARG A 220 15.13 11.24 -26.44
CA ARG A 220 15.36 10.47 -25.22
C ARG A 220 16.65 9.66 -25.26
N PHE A 221 16.92 8.96 -26.37
CA PHE A 221 18.02 7.99 -26.49
C PHE A 221 19.16 8.48 -27.37
N GLY A 222 19.02 9.59 -28.09
CA GLY A 222 19.97 10.08 -29.07
C GLY A 222 19.87 9.42 -30.45
N PHE A 223 18.96 8.47 -30.64
CA PHE A 223 18.67 7.77 -31.91
C PHE A 223 17.26 7.19 -31.92
N ASP A 224 16.69 7.08 -33.13
CA ASP A 224 15.31 6.59 -33.31
C ASP A 224 15.23 5.06 -33.35
N ASP A 225 16.26 4.37 -33.85
CA ASP A 225 16.27 2.92 -33.95
C ASP A 225 16.63 2.28 -32.60
N VAL A 226 15.63 1.65 -31.99
CA VAL A 226 15.75 0.96 -30.70
C VAL A 226 15.63 -0.57 -30.82
N SER A 227 15.70 -1.10 -32.06
CA SER A 227 15.47 -2.52 -32.35
C SER A 227 16.49 -3.46 -31.70
N GLU A 228 17.71 -2.99 -31.44
CA GLU A 228 18.77 -3.77 -30.83
C GLU A 228 19.03 -3.46 -29.36
N PHE A 229 18.16 -2.64 -28.69
CA PHE A 229 18.32 -2.34 -27.28
C PHE A 229 18.28 -3.61 -26.42
N TYR A 230 19.19 -3.67 -25.47
CA TYR A 230 19.20 -4.69 -24.44
C TYR A 230 18.33 -4.28 -23.24
N LEU A 231 17.84 -5.28 -22.51
CA LEU A 231 17.27 -5.04 -21.18
C LEU A 231 18.38 -4.51 -20.25
N PRO A 232 18.16 -3.36 -19.61
CA PRO A 232 19.12 -2.84 -18.64
C PRO A 232 19.35 -3.83 -17.50
N VAL A 233 20.63 -4.14 -17.22
CA VAL A 233 21.00 -4.91 -16.04
C VAL A 233 21.16 -3.94 -14.88
N PHE A 234 20.05 -3.66 -14.23
CA PHE A 234 19.99 -2.73 -13.11
C PHE A 234 19.83 -3.52 -11.82
N LYS A 235 20.85 -3.47 -10.95
CA LYS A 235 20.80 -4.03 -9.60
C LYS A 235 20.55 -2.91 -8.63
N VAL A 236 19.33 -2.81 -8.17
CA VAL A 236 18.93 -1.80 -7.18
C VAL A 236 19.63 -2.04 -5.83
N GLU A 237 19.98 -3.26 -5.48
CA GLU A 237 20.73 -3.54 -4.25
C GLU A 237 22.05 -2.78 -4.20
N ASP A 238 22.80 -2.72 -5.32
CA ASP A 238 24.01 -1.93 -5.41
C ASP A 238 23.74 -0.43 -5.59
N SER A 239 22.61 -0.06 -6.16
CA SER A 239 22.24 1.33 -6.47
C SER A 239 21.40 1.99 -5.39
N PHE A 240 20.65 1.23 -4.59
CA PHE A 240 19.83 1.78 -3.50
C PHE A 240 20.65 2.60 -2.49
N PHE A 241 21.91 2.22 -2.29
CA PHE A 241 22.84 2.96 -1.42
C PHE A 241 23.83 3.85 -2.19
N ARG A 242 24.02 3.66 -3.49
CA ARG A 242 25.02 4.38 -4.30
C ARG A 242 24.42 5.31 -5.33
N THR A 243 23.29 4.92 -5.97
CA THR A 243 22.63 5.75 -6.97
C THR A 243 21.45 6.47 -6.31
N LYS A 244 21.56 7.78 -6.18
CA LYS A 244 20.48 8.63 -5.64
C LYS A 244 19.39 8.90 -6.68
N GLU A 245 19.76 8.88 -7.95
CA GLU A 245 18.91 9.28 -9.07
C GLU A 245 19.08 8.35 -10.25
N VAL A 246 17.99 7.91 -10.87
CA VAL A 246 18.00 7.14 -12.11
C VAL A 246 17.92 8.12 -13.27
N ARG A 247 19.04 8.32 -13.99
CA ARG A 247 19.14 9.28 -15.10
C ARG A 247 19.30 8.62 -16.47
N ASP A 248 19.62 7.35 -16.53
CA ASP A 248 19.72 6.60 -17.78
C ASP A 248 18.31 6.42 -18.37
N PRO A 249 18.04 6.98 -19.57
CA PRO A 249 16.74 6.90 -20.20
C PRO A 249 16.26 5.47 -20.49
N ALA A 250 17.20 4.56 -20.78
CA ALA A 250 16.86 3.17 -21.04
C ALA A 250 16.43 2.45 -19.75
N VAL A 251 17.06 2.77 -18.61
CA VAL A 251 16.67 2.27 -17.29
C VAL A 251 15.32 2.83 -16.89
N GLN A 252 15.06 4.11 -17.12
CA GLN A 252 13.77 4.73 -16.86
C GLN A 252 12.65 4.09 -17.69
N ALA A 253 12.88 3.92 -19.00
CA ALA A 253 11.94 3.26 -19.90
C ALA A 253 11.68 1.80 -19.48
N TRP A 254 12.72 1.10 -19.02
CA TRP A 254 12.60 -0.28 -18.54
C TRP A 254 11.79 -0.38 -17.23
N ILE A 255 11.98 0.55 -16.30
CA ILE A 255 11.15 0.64 -15.07
C ILE A 255 9.69 0.85 -15.46
N ARG A 256 9.38 1.85 -16.30
CA ARG A 256 8.01 2.15 -16.77
C ARG A 256 7.37 0.96 -17.47
N TRP A 257 8.06 0.36 -18.41
CA TRP A 257 7.56 -0.82 -19.12
C TRP A 257 7.17 -1.97 -18.17
N ARG A 258 7.98 -2.20 -17.14
CA ARG A 258 7.69 -3.25 -16.14
C ARG A 258 6.47 -2.92 -15.30
N GLU A 259 6.32 -1.67 -14.87
CA GLU A 259 5.16 -1.16 -14.15
C GLU A 259 3.88 -1.31 -14.96
N GLU A 260 3.90 -0.85 -16.20
CA GLU A 260 2.77 -0.96 -17.12
C GLU A 260 2.42 -2.43 -17.42
N THR A 261 3.42 -3.29 -17.57
CA THR A 261 3.21 -4.73 -17.78
C THR A 261 2.55 -5.38 -16.57
N LEU A 262 3.00 -5.06 -15.35
CA LEU A 262 2.42 -5.61 -14.13
C LEU A 262 0.97 -5.10 -13.92
N THR A 263 0.75 -3.81 -14.11
CA THR A 263 -0.60 -3.21 -14.06
C THR A 263 -1.51 -3.81 -15.12
N GLY A 264 -0.99 -4.06 -16.33
CA GLY A 264 -1.69 -4.76 -17.41
C GLY A 264 -2.10 -6.19 -17.04
N CYS A 265 -1.27 -6.91 -16.27
CA CYS A 265 -1.65 -8.22 -15.72
C CYS A 265 -2.84 -8.10 -14.77
N LEU A 266 -2.82 -7.12 -13.86
CA LEU A 266 -3.92 -6.89 -12.92
C LEU A 266 -5.23 -6.52 -13.65
N LYS A 267 -5.15 -5.62 -14.65
CA LYS A 267 -6.31 -5.26 -15.50
C LYS A 267 -6.96 -6.48 -16.15
N GLN A 268 -6.15 -7.38 -16.73
CA GLN A 268 -6.64 -8.61 -17.33
C GLN A 268 -7.28 -9.57 -16.32
N LEU A 269 -6.66 -9.73 -15.14
CA LEU A 269 -7.19 -10.56 -14.07
C LEU A 269 -8.50 -9.98 -13.51
N ARG A 270 -8.54 -8.65 -13.25
CA ARG A 270 -9.75 -7.95 -12.82
C ARG A 270 -10.90 -8.12 -13.82
N ALA A 271 -10.65 -7.85 -15.09
CA ALA A 271 -11.66 -8.01 -16.14
C ALA A 271 -12.22 -9.43 -16.18
N HIS A 272 -11.36 -10.45 -16.06
CA HIS A 272 -11.77 -11.84 -16.01
C HIS A 272 -12.61 -12.14 -14.74
N ILE A 273 -12.13 -11.72 -13.56
CA ILE A 273 -12.87 -11.92 -12.28
C ILE A 273 -14.26 -11.30 -12.37
N LYS A 274 -14.35 -10.05 -12.83
CA LYS A 274 -15.63 -9.35 -12.96
C LYS A 274 -16.55 -9.96 -14.03
N SER A 275 -16.00 -10.61 -15.05
CA SER A 275 -16.80 -11.35 -16.04
C SER A 275 -17.39 -12.66 -15.48
N VAL A 276 -16.71 -13.30 -14.51
CA VAL A 276 -17.17 -14.52 -13.86
C VAL A 276 -18.17 -14.21 -12.74
N LYS A 277 -17.87 -13.21 -11.91
CA LYS A 277 -18.70 -12.77 -10.79
C LYS A 277 -18.57 -11.25 -10.64
N PRO A 278 -19.53 -10.46 -11.16
CA PRO A 278 -19.43 -8.99 -11.24
C PRO A 278 -19.23 -8.29 -9.87
N ASP A 279 -19.78 -8.85 -8.82
CA ASP A 279 -19.68 -8.36 -7.43
C ASP A 279 -18.45 -8.89 -6.66
N ALA A 280 -17.63 -9.75 -7.28
CA ALA A 280 -16.44 -10.28 -6.63
C ALA A 280 -15.40 -9.16 -6.36
N TYR A 281 -14.82 -9.17 -5.17
CA TYR A 281 -13.76 -8.23 -4.80
C TYR A 281 -12.41 -8.64 -5.38
N VAL A 282 -11.64 -7.64 -5.83
CA VAL A 282 -10.26 -7.81 -6.30
C VAL A 282 -9.32 -7.12 -5.35
N SER A 283 -8.40 -7.89 -4.80
CA SER A 283 -7.44 -7.43 -3.81
C SER A 283 -6.05 -7.96 -4.13
N ALA A 284 -5.02 -7.21 -3.77
CA ALA A 284 -3.64 -7.66 -3.96
C ALA A 284 -2.70 -7.15 -2.87
N ASN A 285 -1.72 -7.99 -2.50
CA ASN A 285 -0.58 -7.64 -1.67
C ASN A 285 0.56 -7.19 -2.58
N CYS A 286 0.67 -5.87 -2.79
CA CYS A 286 1.58 -5.27 -3.78
C CYS A 286 2.84 -4.67 -3.19
N GLN A 287 3.03 -4.61 -1.91
CA GLN A 287 4.02 -3.82 -1.20
C GLN A 287 3.51 -2.42 -0.79
N PRO A 288 4.12 -1.78 0.21
CA PRO A 288 3.73 -0.44 0.66
C PRO A 288 4.06 0.65 -0.38
N PHE A 289 3.47 1.83 -0.20
CA PHE A 289 3.71 3.01 -1.04
C PHE A 289 5.14 3.55 -0.90
N ARG A 290 6.11 2.82 -1.46
CA ARG A 290 7.55 3.13 -1.50
C ARG A 290 7.98 3.29 -2.95
N SER A 291 7.75 4.47 -3.50
CA SER A 291 7.85 4.72 -4.93
C SER A 291 9.14 4.21 -5.56
N PHE A 292 10.32 4.67 -5.12
CA PHE A 292 11.58 4.31 -5.78
C PHE A 292 11.91 2.81 -5.73
N SER A 293 11.92 2.21 -4.53
CA SER A 293 12.29 0.80 -4.39
C SER A 293 11.23 -0.16 -4.93
N ALA A 294 9.96 0.22 -4.83
CA ALA A 294 8.86 -0.56 -5.38
C ALA A 294 8.89 -0.56 -6.92
N ALA A 295 9.09 0.59 -7.54
CA ALA A 295 9.21 0.74 -8.98
C ALA A 295 10.45 0.01 -9.54
N GLY A 296 11.63 0.37 -9.07
CA GLY A 296 12.90 -0.13 -9.59
C GLY A 296 13.10 -1.64 -9.36
N ASN A 297 12.79 -2.14 -8.16
CA ASN A 297 13.00 -3.55 -7.82
C ASN A 297 11.83 -4.45 -8.20
N LEU A 298 10.60 -3.99 -7.96
CA LEU A 298 9.43 -4.85 -7.91
C LEU A 298 8.41 -4.55 -9.02
N ALA A 299 8.71 -3.58 -9.90
CA ALA A 299 7.80 -3.14 -10.96
C ALA A 299 6.43 -2.65 -10.45
N VAL A 300 6.38 -2.12 -9.22
CA VAL A 300 5.14 -1.69 -8.58
C VAL A 300 4.97 -0.19 -8.73
N ASP A 301 4.03 0.23 -9.56
CA ASP A 301 3.39 1.53 -9.49
C ASP A 301 2.14 1.38 -8.62
N MET A 302 2.26 1.77 -7.35
CA MET A 302 1.19 1.50 -6.39
C MET A 302 -0.07 2.32 -6.66
N ILE A 303 0.05 3.49 -7.27
CA ILE A 303 -1.10 4.34 -7.60
C ILE A 303 -1.87 3.75 -8.78
N ASP A 304 -1.17 3.34 -9.84
CA ASP A 304 -1.79 2.70 -10.99
C ASP A 304 -2.43 1.35 -10.62
N LEU A 305 -1.75 0.55 -9.77
CA LEU A 305 -2.32 -0.69 -9.26
C LEU A 305 -3.55 -0.45 -8.37
N ALA A 306 -3.52 0.56 -7.49
CA ALA A 306 -4.64 0.91 -6.62
C ALA A 306 -5.92 1.22 -7.42
N ASN A 307 -5.79 1.78 -8.63
CA ASN A 307 -6.93 2.05 -9.50
C ASN A 307 -7.65 0.77 -9.98
N GLU A 308 -6.96 -0.35 -9.99
CA GLU A 308 -7.50 -1.66 -10.39
C GLU A 308 -7.92 -2.53 -9.20
N LEU A 309 -7.75 -2.07 -7.97
CA LEU A 309 -8.07 -2.82 -6.76
C LEU A 309 -9.34 -2.28 -6.08
N ASP A 310 -10.16 -3.17 -5.56
CA ASP A 310 -11.25 -2.83 -4.65
C ASP A 310 -10.72 -2.69 -3.21
N ILE A 311 -9.69 -3.48 -2.85
CA ILE A 311 -9.04 -3.49 -1.55
C ILE A 311 -7.52 -3.63 -1.73
N ILE A 312 -6.76 -2.68 -1.21
CA ILE A 312 -5.30 -2.75 -1.16
C ILE A 312 -4.89 -3.57 0.06
N ILE A 313 -4.01 -4.56 -0.12
CA ILE A 313 -3.36 -5.22 0.99
C ILE A 313 -1.94 -4.68 1.12
N ASN A 314 -1.63 -4.12 2.28
CA ASN A 314 -0.32 -3.61 2.61
C ASN A 314 0.31 -4.48 3.71
N GLN A 315 1.39 -5.18 3.40
CA GLN A 315 2.08 -6.03 4.36
C GLN A 315 3.18 -5.26 5.07
N ASN A 316 2.86 -4.72 6.23
CA ASN A 316 3.82 -4.11 7.14
C ASN A 316 4.08 -5.04 8.32
N ALA A 317 5.31 -5.51 8.43
CA ALA A 317 5.71 -6.51 9.42
C ALA A 317 6.05 -5.92 10.80
N TYR A 318 5.77 -4.63 11.05
CA TYR A 318 6.15 -3.99 12.29
C TYR A 318 4.94 -3.48 13.09
N TYR A 319 5.11 -3.47 14.40
CA TYR A 319 4.17 -2.86 15.34
C TYR A 319 4.41 -1.34 15.37
N PRO A 320 3.36 -0.49 15.28
CA PRO A 320 3.49 0.95 15.39
C PRO A 320 4.17 1.33 16.71
N SER A 321 5.24 2.13 16.65
CA SER A 321 6.08 2.39 17.82
C SER A 321 7.01 3.58 17.59
N VAL A 322 7.73 3.97 18.62
CA VAL A 322 8.91 4.83 18.52
C VAL A 322 10.16 3.98 18.73
N ALA A 323 11.04 3.98 17.76
CA ALA A 323 12.33 3.30 17.85
C ALA A 323 13.43 4.26 17.36
N ASP A 324 14.52 4.37 18.11
CA ASP A 324 15.66 5.23 17.78
C ASP A 324 15.26 6.69 17.50
N GLY A 325 14.30 7.20 18.26
CA GLY A 325 13.76 8.55 18.08
C GLY A 325 12.85 8.75 16.87
N CYS A 326 12.50 7.70 16.13
CA CYS A 326 11.65 7.77 14.94
C CYS A 326 10.28 7.17 15.19
N ILE A 327 9.24 7.77 14.60
CA ILE A 327 7.90 7.17 14.59
C ILE A 327 7.86 6.12 13.48
N SER A 328 7.66 4.86 13.87
CA SER A 328 7.38 3.77 12.95
C SER A 328 5.86 3.65 12.83
N SER A 329 5.29 4.10 11.71
CA SER A 329 3.85 4.19 11.50
C SER A 329 3.45 3.74 10.09
N ARG A 330 2.14 3.51 9.89
CA ARG A 330 1.52 3.24 8.58
C ARG A 330 0.75 4.45 8.05
N VAL A 331 0.92 5.61 8.68
CA VAL A 331 0.19 6.85 8.36
C VAL A 331 0.32 7.24 6.90
N ARG A 332 1.51 7.06 6.28
CA ARG A 332 1.74 7.32 4.86
C ARG A 332 0.77 6.51 3.99
N GLU A 333 0.79 5.20 4.16
CA GLU A 333 0.02 4.26 3.36
C GLU A 333 -1.49 4.47 3.53
N LEU A 334 -1.91 4.69 4.78
CA LEU A 334 -3.31 4.93 5.14
C LEU A 334 -3.83 6.25 4.53
N LYS A 335 -3.06 7.33 4.68
CA LYS A 335 -3.42 8.63 4.11
C LYS A 335 -3.40 8.60 2.57
N MET A 336 -2.43 7.91 1.96
CA MET A 336 -2.38 7.76 0.50
C MET A 336 -3.59 6.99 -0.03
N ALA A 337 -3.93 5.86 0.58
CA ALA A 337 -5.12 5.09 0.18
C ALA A 337 -6.40 5.92 0.33
N ARG A 338 -6.52 6.70 1.41
CA ARG A 338 -7.64 7.63 1.64
C ARG A 338 -7.70 8.71 0.55
N GLU A 339 -6.57 9.30 0.17
CA GLU A 339 -6.50 10.29 -0.90
C GLU A 339 -6.92 9.73 -2.26
N LEU A 340 -6.57 8.48 -2.53
CA LEU A 340 -6.97 7.76 -3.73
C LEU A 340 -8.41 7.22 -3.68
N GLY A 341 -9.15 7.42 -2.57
CA GLY A 341 -10.49 6.87 -2.36
C GLY A 341 -10.51 5.33 -2.35
N ARG A 342 -9.45 4.70 -1.81
CA ARG A 342 -9.28 3.24 -1.80
C ARG A 342 -9.30 2.69 -0.37
N ILE A 343 -9.82 1.46 -0.26
CA ILE A 343 -9.76 0.71 0.99
C ILE A 343 -8.39 0.05 1.13
N ILE A 344 -7.78 0.19 2.29
CA ILE A 344 -6.51 -0.45 2.61
C ILE A 344 -6.63 -1.31 3.87
N VAL A 345 -6.08 -2.51 3.79
CA VAL A 345 -5.90 -3.45 4.89
C VAL A 345 -4.42 -3.54 5.18
N SER A 346 -4.00 -3.17 6.37
CA SER A 346 -2.61 -3.30 6.79
C SER A 346 -2.39 -4.63 7.50
N LEU A 347 -1.70 -5.55 6.82
CA LEU A 347 -1.33 -6.83 7.42
C LEU A 347 -0.20 -6.63 8.42
N CYS A 348 -0.53 -6.46 9.68
CA CYS A 348 0.46 -6.40 10.75
C CYS A 348 0.96 -7.82 11.06
N ASP A 349 2.09 -8.24 10.49
CA ASP A 349 2.74 -9.53 10.80
C ASP A 349 3.39 -9.54 12.18
N SER A 350 3.47 -8.39 12.84
CA SER A 350 4.11 -8.20 14.14
C SER A 350 3.44 -8.99 15.28
N ASP A 351 2.22 -9.46 15.09
CA ASP A 351 1.49 -10.18 16.13
C ASP A 351 2.20 -11.46 16.60
N ALA A 352 2.97 -12.10 15.73
CA ALA A 352 3.83 -13.23 16.09
C ALA A 352 5.15 -12.83 16.80
N MET A 353 5.48 -11.55 16.77
CA MET A 353 6.72 -10.96 17.27
C MET A 353 6.50 -9.86 18.33
N MET A 354 5.24 -9.65 18.75
CA MET A 354 4.94 -8.67 19.80
C MET A 354 5.67 -9.02 21.09
N THR A 355 6.33 -8.03 21.66
CA THR A 355 6.88 -8.13 23.00
C THR A 355 5.74 -8.14 24.04
N PRO A 356 5.97 -8.62 25.28
CA PRO A 356 4.97 -8.54 26.34
C PRO A 356 4.45 -7.10 26.60
N GLU A 357 5.28 -6.09 26.37
CA GLU A 357 4.88 -4.69 26.48
C GLU A 357 3.95 -4.26 25.33
N GLN A 358 4.30 -4.62 24.11
CA GLN A 358 3.45 -4.34 22.95
C GLN A 358 2.07 -5.05 23.04
N GLU A 359 2.05 -6.25 23.63
CA GLU A 359 0.79 -6.98 23.86
C GLU A 359 -0.17 -6.25 24.82
N LYS A 360 0.35 -5.47 25.78
CA LYS A 360 -0.49 -4.63 26.63
C LYS A 360 -1.20 -3.53 25.83
N HIS A 361 -0.60 -3.08 24.75
CA HIS A 361 -1.06 -2.01 23.90
C HIS A 361 -1.46 -2.51 22.51
N TYR A 362 -2.01 -3.71 22.45
CA TYR A 362 -2.32 -4.38 21.19
C TYR A 362 -3.38 -3.65 20.35
N LEU A 363 -4.17 -2.75 20.94
CA LEU A 363 -5.14 -1.93 20.22
C LEU A 363 -4.52 -0.77 19.42
N LEU A 364 -3.27 -0.38 19.70
CA LEU A 364 -2.62 0.74 19.02
C LEU A 364 -2.66 0.62 17.48
N PRO A 365 -2.27 -0.51 16.85
CA PRO A 365 -2.40 -0.65 15.40
C PRO A 365 -3.84 -0.59 14.90
N LEU A 366 -4.83 -1.00 15.69
CA LEU A 366 -6.23 -0.92 15.32
C LEU A 366 -6.74 0.53 15.33
N TYR A 367 -6.31 1.32 16.33
CA TYR A 367 -6.60 2.76 16.38
C TYR A 367 -5.89 3.53 15.26
N GLU A 368 -4.64 3.17 14.93
CA GLU A 368 -3.93 3.77 13.80
C GLU A 368 -4.71 3.54 12.49
N ASP A 369 -5.10 2.29 12.19
CA ASP A 369 -5.90 1.98 11.01
C ASP A 369 -7.21 2.78 11.01
N LEU A 370 -7.94 2.76 12.11
CA LEU A 370 -9.24 3.42 12.24
C LEU A 370 -9.15 4.94 12.00
N VAL A 371 -8.19 5.60 12.63
CA VAL A 371 -8.02 7.06 12.60
C VAL A 371 -7.61 7.54 11.21
N PHE A 372 -6.66 6.86 10.58
CA PHE A 372 -6.12 7.30 9.29
C PHE A 372 -6.83 6.67 8.07
N GLY A 373 -7.92 5.92 8.28
CA GLY A 373 -8.83 5.47 7.22
C GLY A 373 -8.56 4.08 6.68
N GLY A 374 -7.79 3.26 7.39
CA GLY A 374 -7.59 1.85 7.07
C GLY A 374 -8.64 0.93 7.69
N VAL A 375 -8.59 -0.33 7.34
CA VAL A 375 -9.38 -1.41 7.92
C VAL A 375 -8.64 -2.03 9.10
N PRO A 376 -9.18 -1.96 10.32
CA PRO A 376 -8.56 -2.60 11.47
C PRO A 376 -8.35 -4.10 11.27
N THR A 377 -7.11 -4.54 11.47
CA THR A 377 -6.69 -5.92 11.25
C THR A 377 -6.30 -6.59 12.56
N ASP A 378 -6.91 -7.74 12.84
CA ASP A 378 -6.67 -8.53 14.05
C ASP A 378 -6.26 -9.96 13.74
N ARG A 379 -5.28 -10.48 14.47
CA ARG A 379 -4.76 -11.85 14.33
C ARG A 379 -5.02 -12.72 15.57
N THR A 380 -5.98 -12.37 16.39
CA THR A 380 -6.30 -13.13 17.62
C THR A 380 -6.65 -14.58 17.33
N VAL A 381 -7.33 -14.85 16.20
CA VAL A 381 -7.72 -16.20 15.78
C VAL A 381 -6.56 -17.00 15.17
N VAL A 382 -5.42 -16.34 14.88
CA VAL A 382 -4.24 -16.97 14.30
C VAL A 382 -3.19 -17.19 15.39
N SER A 383 -2.65 -18.41 15.46
CA SER A 383 -1.58 -18.72 16.42
C SER A 383 -0.37 -17.79 16.26
N PRO A 384 0.27 -17.36 17.37
CA PRO A 384 1.53 -16.62 17.35
C PRO A 384 2.64 -17.34 16.56
N LYS A 385 2.63 -18.68 16.56
CA LYS A 385 3.55 -19.50 15.77
C LYS A 385 3.10 -19.66 14.32
N ALA A 386 2.04 -18.98 13.90
CA ALA A 386 1.38 -19.10 12.61
C ALA A 386 1.09 -20.56 12.21
N VAL A 387 0.72 -21.37 13.18
CA VAL A 387 0.21 -22.72 12.98
C VAL A 387 -1.24 -22.61 12.55
N PRO A 388 -1.59 -22.93 11.30
CA PRO A 388 -2.97 -22.86 10.88
C PRO A 388 -3.88 -23.72 11.76
N GLY A 389 -5.04 -23.18 12.14
CA GLY A 389 -6.04 -23.89 12.93
C GLY A 389 -5.72 -24.06 14.41
N PHE A 390 -4.58 -23.56 14.88
CA PHE A 390 -4.33 -23.50 16.32
C PHE A 390 -4.95 -22.24 16.89
N ILE A 391 -5.96 -22.41 17.72
CA ILE A 391 -6.59 -21.29 18.45
C ILE A 391 -5.93 -21.20 19.82
N ASP A 392 -5.21 -20.09 20.03
CA ASP A 392 -4.67 -19.74 21.34
C ASP A 392 -5.80 -19.19 22.23
N ARG A 393 -6.33 -20.08 23.08
CA ARG A 393 -7.47 -19.75 23.96
C ARG A 393 -7.14 -18.68 25.00
N GLU A 394 -5.91 -18.65 25.48
CA GLU A 394 -5.49 -17.63 26.45
C GLU A 394 -5.40 -16.26 25.77
N LYS A 395 -4.85 -16.20 24.56
CA LYS A 395 -4.81 -14.98 23.75
C LYS A 395 -6.23 -14.49 23.43
N VAL A 396 -7.13 -15.37 23.04
CA VAL A 396 -8.53 -15.04 22.80
C VAL A 396 -9.18 -14.47 24.06
N ALA A 397 -9.05 -15.15 25.21
CA ALA A 397 -9.63 -14.70 26.46
C ALA A 397 -9.10 -13.31 26.90
N ARG A 398 -7.83 -13.05 26.66
CA ARG A 398 -7.18 -11.77 26.98
C ARG A 398 -7.61 -10.63 26.05
N ARG A 399 -7.75 -10.88 24.75
CA ARG A 399 -8.04 -9.84 23.74
C ARG A 399 -9.52 -9.58 23.51
N LYS A 400 -10.39 -10.57 23.73
CA LYS A 400 -11.82 -10.44 23.48
C LYS A 400 -12.45 -9.22 24.17
N PRO A 401 -12.26 -8.96 25.47
CA PRO A 401 -12.82 -7.79 26.12
C PRO A 401 -12.33 -6.47 25.53
N GLN A 402 -11.08 -6.43 25.06
CA GLN A 402 -10.49 -5.25 24.43
C GLN A 402 -11.09 -4.99 23.05
N LEU A 403 -11.30 -6.05 22.26
CA LEU A 403 -11.98 -5.96 20.95
C LEU A 403 -13.43 -5.55 21.09
N GLU A 404 -14.15 -6.08 22.09
CA GLU A 404 -15.52 -5.66 22.39
C GLU A 404 -15.59 -4.16 22.72
N LYS A 405 -14.67 -3.68 23.57
CA LYS A 405 -14.54 -2.24 23.88
C LYS A 405 -14.20 -1.41 22.64
N PHE A 406 -13.28 -1.88 21.81
CA PHE A 406 -12.91 -1.19 20.56
C PHE A 406 -14.09 -1.12 19.59
N ASN A 407 -14.85 -2.20 19.40
CA ASN A 407 -16.01 -2.23 18.52
C ASN A 407 -17.15 -1.33 19.04
N ALA A 408 -17.38 -1.31 20.36
CA ALA A 408 -18.34 -0.39 20.98
C ALA A 408 -17.93 1.08 20.75
N PHE A 409 -16.64 1.40 20.93
CA PHE A 409 -16.09 2.72 20.66
C PHE A 409 -16.32 3.14 19.20
N VAL A 410 -16.05 2.26 18.21
CA VAL A 410 -16.30 2.57 16.80
C VAL A 410 -17.78 2.86 16.53
N ALA A 411 -18.68 2.11 17.15
CA ALA A 411 -20.12 2.33 17.00
C ALA A 411 -20.56 3.68 17.61
N GLU A 412 -20.07 4.02 18.79
CA GLU A 412 -20.36 5.28 19.49
C GLU A 412 -19.88 6.50 18.72
N HIS A 413 -18.64 6.46 18.21
CA HIS A 413 -18.02 7.60 17.53
C HIS A 413 -18.10 7.54 15.99
N ARG A 414 -19.00 6.72 15.44
CA ARG A 414 -19.10 6.51 13.99
C ARG A 414 -19.29 7.81 13.20
N ALA A 415 -20.12 8.72 13.68
CA ALA A 415 -20.38 10.00 13.03
C ALA A 415 -19.11 10.85 12.95
N SER A 416 -18.35 10.93 14.04
CA SER A 416 -17.08 11.65 14.12
C SER A 416 -16.00 11.02 13.23
N LEU A 417 -15.93 9.68 13.19
CA LEU A 417 -15.03 8.92 12.35
C LEU A 417 -15.34 9.04 10.84
N LYS A 418 -16.58 9.33 10.47
CA LYS A 418 -17.01 9.59 9.07
C LYS A 418 -16.92 11.06 8.66
N ALA A 419 -16.75 11.98 9.60
CA ALA A 419 -16.70 13.39 9.28
C ALA A 419 -15.56 13.71 8.29
N PRO A 420 -15.74 14.70 7.41
CA PRO A 420 -14.73 15.11 6.43
C PRO A 420 -13.40 15.46 7.09
N VAL A 421 -12.32 14.96 6.53
CA VAL A 421 -10.97 15.19 7.06
C VAL A 421 -10.53 16.62 6.77
N TYR A 422 -9.96 17.29 7.78
CA TYR A 422 -9.36 18.63 7.66
C TYR A 422 -7.86 18.51 7.42
N GLN A 423 -7.41 18.83 6.21
CA GLN A 423 -6.03 18.70 5.75
C GLN A 423 -5.61 19.98 5.00
N PRO A 424 -5.34 21.09 5.71
CA PRO A 424 -5.02 22.37 5.09
C PRO A 424 -3.63 22.38 4.44
N VAL A 425 -2.73 21.50 4.88
CA VAL A 425 -1.39 21.32 4.29
C VAL A 425 -1.40 20.14 3.35
N ARG A 426 -0.95 20.37 2.11
CA ARG A 426 -0.81 19.31 1.11
C ARG A 426 0.65 19.13 0.73
N LEU A 427 1.17 17.92 0.94
CA LEU A 427 2.47 17.53 0.41
C LEU A 427 2.32 17.18 -1.08
N PHE A 428 3.04 17.91 -1.92
CA PHE A 428 3.07 17.64 -3.35
C PHE A 428 3.78 16.31 -3.62
N TYR A 429 3.06 15.37 -4.26
CA TYR A 429 3.50 14.01 -4.50
C TYR A 429 3.54 13.71 -6.01
N PRO A 430 4.64 14.06 -6.71
CA PRO A 430 4.82 13.75 -8.13
C PRO A 430 5.23 12.29 -8.30
N TYR A 431 4.24 11.39 -8.26
CA TYR A 431 4.52 9.96 -8.07
C TYR A 431 5.31 9.31 -9.21
N LYS A 432 5.17 9.77 -10.43
CA LYS A 432 5.94 9.23 -11.56
C LYS A 432 7.41 9.62 -11.46
N GLU A 433 7.72 10.84 -11.10
CA GLU A 433 9.08 11.37 -10.93
C GLU A 433 9.75 10.75 -9.70
N LEU A 434 9.00 10.47 -8.64
CA LEU A 434 9.50 9.80 -7.44
C LEU A 434 10.04 8.39 -7.71
N HIS A 435 9.62 7.73 -8.79
CA HIS A 435 10.15 6.42 -9.17
C HIS A 435 11.63 6.46 -9.58
N PHE A 436 12.17 7.64 -9.87
CA PHE A 436 13.55 7.82 -10.33
C PHE A 436 14.45 8.54 -9.32
N SER A 437 13.92 9.00 -8.17
CA SER A 437 14.66 9.82 -7.22
C SER A 437 14.54 9.32 -5.78
N VAL A 438 15.67 8.85 -5.22
CA VAL A 438 15.77 8.51 -3.78
C VAL A 438 15.76 9.77 -2.93
N SER A 439 16.43 10.84 -3.36
CA SER A 439 16.54 12.07 -2.59
C SER A 439 15.19 12.78 -2.44
N ALA A 440 14.39 12.81 -3.51
CA ALA A 440 13.03 13.37 -3.46
C ALA A 440 12.10 12.57 -2.53
N ASN A 441 12.13 11.23 -2.60
CA ASN A 441 11.40 10.36 -1.67
C ASN A 441 11.79 10.60 -0.21
N ARG A 442 13.09 10.77 0.05
CA ARG A 442 13.61 11.04 1.40
C ARG A 442 13.13 12.39 1.91
N SER A 443 13.24 13.44 1.10
CA SER A 443 12.80 14.79 1.48
C SER A 443 11.30 14.84 1.81
N LEU A 444 10.49 14.15 1.00
CA LEU A 444 9.05 14.01 1.25
C LEU A 444 8.78 13.32 2.60
N ALA A 445 9.46 12.22 2.86
CA ALA A 445 9.29 11.45 4.08
C ALA A 445 9.71 12.25 5.34
N VAL A 446 10.72 13.11 5.23
CA VAL A 446 11.11 14.03 6.32
C VAL A 446 10.02 15.05 6.59
N ALA A 447 9.43 15.63 5.54
CA ALA A 447 8.31 16.57 5.70
C ALA A 447 7.10 15.91 6.38
N GLU A 448 6.76 14.66 6.01
CA GLU A 448 5.71 13.88 6.66
C GLU A 448 5.98 13.68 8.16
N GLU A 449 7.21 13.30 8.52
CA GLU A 449 7.62 13.09 9.92
C GLU A 449 7.53 14.38 10.73
N ILE A 450 7.98 15.53 10.16
CA ILE A 450 7.88 16.84 10.80
C ILE A 450 6.42 17.20 11.05
N LEU A 451 5.55 17.09 10.04
CA LEU A 451 4.13 17.43 10.17
C LEU A 451 3.42 16.54 11.20
N ASN A 452 3.77 15.23 11.24
CA ASN A 452 3.25 14.30 12.24
C ASN A 452 3.66 14.70 13.67
N ARG A 453 4.95 14.96 13.92
CA ARG A 453 5.50 15.33 15.24
C ARG A 453 4.98 16.66 15.74
N ARG A 454 4.69 17.59 14.83
CA ARG A 454 4.18 18.92 15.16
C ARG A 454 2.65 19.00 15.17
N GLN A 455 1.97 17.87 15.10
CA GLN A 455 0.52 17.77 15.07
C GLN A 455 -0.13 18.72 14.07
N ILE A 456 0.45 18.84 12.88
CA ILE A 456 -0.10 19.62 11.77
C ILE A 456 -0.92 18.69 10.88
N PRO A 457 -2.21 18.95 10.66
CA PRO A 457 -3.03 18.15 9.76
C PRO A 457 -2.56 18.31 8.31
N TRP A 458 -2.26 17.19 7.67
CA TRP A 458 -1.75 17.18 6.30
C TRP A 458 -2.31 16.00 5.48
N GLY A 459 -2.28 16.14 4.16
CA GLY A 459 -2.57 15.11 3.19
C GLY A 459 -1.67 15.24 1.98
N TYR A 460 -1.92 14.43 0.93
CA TYR A 460 -1.18 14.52 -0.31
C TYR A 460 -1.91 15.33 -1.37
N LEU A 461 -1.15 15.97 -2.24
CA LEU A 461 -1.56 16.39 -3.57
C LEU A 461 -0.84 15.48 -4.57
N VAL A 462 -1.53 14.41 -4.97
CA VAL A 462 -0.98 13.41 -5.90
C VAL A 462 -0.99 14.00 -7.30
N SER A 463 0.15 13.94 -7.98
CA SER A 463 0.35 14.51 -9.31
C SER A 463 1.05 13.53 -10.23
N SER A 464 0.58 13.47 -11.47
CA SER A 464 1.25 12.80 -12.59
C SER A 464 1.36 13.75 -13.78
N PRO A 465 2.17 13.42 -14.80
CA PRO A 465 2.22 14.22 -16.02
C PRO A 465 0.85 14.37 -16.70
N GLU A 466 -0.03 13.37 -16.62
CA GLU A 466 -1.38 13.36 -17.20
C GLU A 466 -2.40 14.11 -16.34
N HIS A 467 -2.20 14.13 -15.03
CA HIS A 467 -3.04 14.80 -14.03
C HIS A 467 -2.17 15.65 -13.11
N PRO A 468 -1.67 16.79 -13.61
CA PRO A 468 -0.62 17.53 -12.92
C PRO A 468 -1.10 18.25 -11.66
N PHE A 469 -2.38 18.61 -11.57
CA PHE A 469 -2.82 19.50 -10.50
C PHE A 469 -4.34 19.51 -10.24
N ASP A 470 -4.79 18.58 -9.40
CA ASP A 470 -6.16 18.60 -8.88
C ASP A 470 -6.12 18.89 -7.38
N VAL A 471 -6.22 20.17 -7.02
CA VAL A 471 -6.06 20.64 -5.64
C VAL A 471 -7.34 20.38 -4.84
N PRO A 472 -7.30 19.51 -3.81
CA PRO A 472 -8.45 19.22 -2.99
C PRO A 472 -9.02 20.46 -2.30
N ALA A 473 -10.35 20.54 -2.17
CA ALA A 473 -11.01 21.62 -1.48
C ALA A 473 -10.52 21.74 -0.01
N GLY A 474 -10.34 22.99 0.44
CA GLY A 474 -9.82 23.27 1.79
C GLY A 474 -8.31 23.22 1.91
N THR A 475 -7.58 23.05 0.81
CA THR A 475 -6.13 23.23 0.78
C THR A 475 -5.78 24.70 0.99
N GLU A 476 -4.94 24.97 1.99
CA GLU A 476 -4.45 26.33 2.29
C GLU A 476 -3.02 26.53 1.84
N VAL A 477 -2.17 25.50 2.00
CA VAL A 477 -0.75 25.58 1.61
C VAL A 477 -0.31 24.27 0.96
N ILE A 478 0.48 24.39 -0.12
CA ILE A 478 1.15 23.25 -0.77
C ILE A 478 2.63 23.31 -0.37
N VAL A 479 3.18 22.15 -0.03
CA VAL A 479 4.60 21.97 0.31
C VAL A 479 5.25 21.09 -0.76
N VAL A 480 6.21 21.65 -1.47
CA VAL A 480 7.08 20.97 -2.45
C VAL A 480 8.40 20.66 -1.75
N ALA A 481 8.45 19.49 -1.11
CA ALA A 481 9.56 19.08 -0.25
C ALA A 481 10.66 18.37 -1.06
N GLY A 482 11.66 19.13 -1.52
CA GLY A 482 12.83 18.58 -2.21
C GLY A 482 12.52 17.82 -3.50
N GLN A 483 11.46 18.18 -4.20
CA GLN A 483 11.03 17.52 -5.43
C GLN A 483 11.87 18.02 -6.60
N ILE A 484 13.05 17.43 -6.79
CA ILE A 484 14.05 17.89 -7.77
C ILE A 484 13.58 17.74 -9.22
N ALA A 485 12.73 16.79 -9.53
CA ALA A 485 12.19 16.57 -10.87
C ALA A 485 10.71 16.97 -10.92
N LEU A 486 10.37 17.79 -11.90
CA LEU A 486 8.99 18.25 -12.16
C LEU A 486 8.75 18.32 -13.67
N SER A 487 7.57 17.92 -14.13
CA SER A 487 7.15 18.15 -15.51
C SER A 487 6.83 19.63 -15.75
N SER A 488 6.86 20.06 -17.01
CA SER A 488 6.47 21.43 -17.38
C SER A 488 5.05 21.77 -16.93
N ALA A 489 4.12 20.83 -17.04
CA ALA A 489 2.74 21.00 -16.60
C ALA A 489 2.63 21.18 -15.07
N GLN A 490 3.42 20.43 -14.29
CA GLN A 490 3.48 20.58 -12.85
C GLN A 490 4.08 21.92 -12.44
N VAL A 491 5.14 22.38 -13.13
CA VAL A 491 5.74 23.70 -12.91
C VAL A 491 4.71 24.81 -13.18
N GLU A 492 4.04 24.78 -14.32
CA GLU A 492 3.00 25.77 -14.67
C GLU A 492 1.87 25.79 -13.63
N ALA A 493 1.42 24.62 -13.20
CA ALA A 493 0.33 24.50 -12.24
C ALA A 493 0.70 25.06 -10.86
N LEU A 494 1.90 24.75 -10.35
CA LEU A 494 2.40 25.27 -9.07
C LEU A 494 2.68 26.77 -9.11
N VAL A 495 3.27 27.27 -10.20
CA VAL A 495 3.49 28.71 -10.40
C VAL A 495 2.16 29.43 -10.49
N GLY A 496 1.22 28.93 -11.30
CA GLY A 496 -0.12 29.50 -11.41
C GLY A 496 -0.88 29.52 -10.09
N TRP A 497 -0.76 28.48 -9.27
CA TRP A 497 -1.30 28.45 -7.92
C TRP A 497 -0.76 29.60 -7.07
N ALA A 498 0.57 29.75 -7.02
CA ALA A 498 1.22 30.79 -6.25
C ALA A 498 0.86 32.22 -6.73
N GLN A 499 0.82 32.43 -8.06
CA GLN A 499 0.47 33.73 -8.66
C GLN A 499 -0.98 34.15 -8.40
N ARG A 500 -1.89 33.18 -8.22
CA ARG A 500 -3.28 33.42 -7.81
C ARG A 500 -3.46 33.61 -6.30
N GLY A 501 -2.37 33.72 -5.54
CA GLY A 501 -2.39 33.95 -4.09
C GLY A 501 -2.39 32.66 -3.24
N GLY A 502 -2.30 31.49 -3.86
CA GLY A 502 -2.17 30.22 -3.15
C GLY A 502 -0.83 30.14 -2.41
N LYS A 503 -0.86 29.68 -1.15
CA LYS A 503 0.36 29.57 -0.32
C LYS A 503 1.21 28.40 -0.77
N LEU A 504 2.53 28.63 -0.88
CA LEU A 504 3.48 27.62 -1.35
C LEU A 504 4.76 27.63 -0.52
N VAL A 505 5.17 26.47 -0.05
CA VAL A 505 6.50 26.23 0.55
C VAL A 505 7.30 25.37 -0.40
N VAL A 506 8.51 25.78 -0.74
CA VAL A 506 9.43 25.03 -1.61
C VAL A 506 10.76 24.86 -0.90
N THR A 507 11.21 23.62 -0.75
CA THR A 507 12.50 23.31 -0.14
C THR A 507 13.42 22.56 -1.10
N GLY A 508 14.74 22.76 -0.98
CA GLY A 508 15.74 22.17 -1.85
C GLY A 508 15.76 22.77 -3.26
N ASP A 509 16.43 22.11 -4.17
CA ASP A 509 16.57 22.52 -5.58
C ASP A 509 15.41 21.97 -6.44
N ALA A 510 14.17 22.28 -6.04
CA ALA A 510 12.97 21.78 -6.69
C ALA A 510 12.89 22.22 -8.16
N GLY A 511 12.44 21.32 -9.04
CA GLY A 511 12.30 21.56 -10.47
C GLY A 511 13.63 21.75 -11.22
N ARG A 512 14.74 21.28 -10.65
CA ARG A 512 16.05 21.31 -11.31
C ARG A 512 16.12 20.37 -12.52
N TYR A 513 15.31 19.33 -12.50
CA TYR A 513 15.25 18.29 -13.51
C TYR A 513 13.84 18.18 -14.08
N SER A 514 13.76 17.72 -15.34
CA SER A 514 12.48 17.35 -15.97
C SER A 514 11.90 16.06 -15.35
N GLU A 515 10.71 15.67 -15.78
CA GLU A 515 10.06 14.41 -15.42
C GLU A 515 10.89 13.16 -15.80
N LEU A 516 11.82 13.30 -16.75
CA LEU A 516 12.77 12.26 -17.15
C LEU A 516 14.12 12.37 -16.41
N ASN A 517 14.17 13.19 -15.39
CA ASN A 517 15.39 13.47 -14.60
C ASN A 517 16.55 14.04 -15.44
N ALA A 518 16.23 14.69 -16.58
CA ALA A 518 17.18 15.45 -17.37
C ALA A 518 17.37 16.83 -16.74
N GLN A 519 18.64 17.24 -16.54
CA GLN A 519 18.95 18.51 -15.87
C GLN A 519 18.68 19.71 -16.78
N HIS A 520 17.92 20.67 -16.28
CA HIS A 520 17.72 21.93 -16.96
C HIS A 520 18.98 22.82 -16.87
N LEU A 521 19.31 23.53 -17.94
CA LEU A 521 20.38 24.53 -17.94
C LEU A 521 20.04 25.68 -16.97
N VAL A 522 18.77 26.10 -16.97
CA VAL A 522 18.22 27.09 -16.05
C VAL A 522 17.01 26.44 -15.37
N ASN A 523 16.94 26.52 -14.04
CA ASN A 523 15.80 26.00 -13.31
C ASN A 523 14.52 26.72 -13.76
N PRO A 524 13.51 26.03 -14.32
CA PRO A 524 12.31 26.66 -14.85
C PRO A 524 11.30 27.05 -13.77
N PHE A 525 11.47 26.61 -12.53
CA PHE A 525 10.50 26.73 -11.45
C PHE A 525 10.84 27.88 -10.48
N LEU A 526 11.98 27.78 -9.79
CA LEU A 526 12.31 28.69 -8.68
C LEU A 526 12.37 30.17 -9.06
N PRO A 527 12.91 30.61 -10.24
CA PRO A 527 12.94 32.00 -10.62
C PRO A 527 11.56 32.65 -10.74
N GLN A 528 10.54 31.90 -11.14
CA GLN A 528 9.17 32.40 -11.32
C GLN A 528 8.43 32.67 -10.00
N LEU A 529 8.91 32.08 -8.91
CA LEU A 529 8.34 32.23 -7.57
C LEU A 529 8.95 33.36 -6.76
N LYS A 530 10.09 33.91 -7.23
CA LYS A 530 10.86 34.94 -6.51
C LYS A 530 10.05 36.22 -6.32
N GLY A 531 9.95 36.66 -5.07
CA GLY A 531 9.27 37.90 -4.71
C GLY A 531 7.76 37.77 -4.46
N LEU A 532 7.17 36.61 -4.61
CA LEU A 532 5.77 36.38 -4.26
C LEU A 532 5.61 36.34 -2.73
N PRO A 533 4.72 37.16 -2.11
CA PRO A 533 4.62 37.29 -0.65
C PRO A 533 4.02 36.06 0.04
N ASN A 534 3.32 35.21 -0.70
CA ASN A 534 2.68 33.97 -0.25
C ASN A 534 3.55 32.73 -0.48
N VAL A 535 4.82 32.94 -0.87
CA VAL A 535 5.75 31.84 -1.15
C VAL A 535 6.94 31.89 -0.22
N ALA A 536 7.23 30.77 0.43
CA ALA A 536 8.47 30.57 1.17
C ALA A 536 9.38 29.61 0.40
N MET A 537 10.61 30.03 0.12
CA MET A 537 11.62 29.21 -0.55
C MET A 537 12.84 29.06 0.34
N ARG A 538 13.37 27.85 0.42
CA ARG A 538 14.61 27.52 1.11
C ARG A 538 15.48 26.63 0.23
N ALA A 539 16.74 27.01 0.03
CA ALA A 539 17.66 26.32 -0.87
C ALA A 539 18.07 24.91 -0.39
N THR A 540 17.87 24.61 0.89
CA THR A 540 18.20 23.31 1.47
C THR A 540 16.93 22.54 1.80
N SER A 541 16.96 21.23 1.62
CA SER A 541 15.94 20.33 2.16
C SER A 541 16.14 20.17 3.67
N ASP A 542 15.09 19.71 4.37
CA ASP A 542 15.21 19.31 5.75
C ASP A 542 16.10 18.06 5.86
N GLU A 543 16.90 18.00 6.91
CA GLU A 543 17.83 16.91 7.16
C GLU A 543 17.36 16.06 8.33
N ILE A 544 17.70 14.78 8.27
CA ILE A 544 17.45 13.81 9.34
C ILE A 544 18.77 13.29 9.88
N GLU A 545 18.75 12.86 11.15
CA GLU A 545 19.80 11.99 11.65
C GLU A 545 19.80 10.69 10.84
N PRO A 546 20.98 10.18 10.45
CA PRO A 546 21.03 8.92 9.70
C PRO A 546 20.45 7.79 10.56
N ALA A 547 19.36 7.20 10.10
CA ALA A 547 18.86 5.94 10.65
C ALA A 547 19.15 4.82 9.66
N GLU A 548 19.43 3.63 10.16
CA GLU A 548 19.56 2.46 9.30
C GLU A 548 18.25 2.25 8.51
N ILE A 549 18.36 2.32 7.20
CA ILE A 549 17.25 2.12 6.29
C ILE A 549 17.10 0.60 6.11
N GLY A 550 16.29 0.00 6.97
CA GLY A 550 15.82 -1.37 6.75
C GLY A 550 14.64 -1.44 5.76
N TRP A 551 14.01 -2.59 5.66
CA TRP A 551 12.80 -2.81 4.85
C TRP A 551 11.62 -1.89 5.25
N SER A 552 11.58 -1.42 6.49
CA SER A 552 10.79 -0.27 6.90
C SER A 552 11.63 0.98 6.68
N MET A 553 11.18 1.96 5.92
CA MET A 553 11.85 3.27 5.90
C MET A 553 11.76 3.87 7.31
N LYS A 554 12.71 3.54 8.16
CA LYS A 554 12.95 4.29 9.39
C LYS A 554 13.53 5.63 8.95
N ILE A 555 12.74 6.66 9.05
CA ILE A 555 13.20 8.02 8.84
C ILE A 555 13.72 8.47 10.19
N GLY A 556 14.96 8.94 10.22
CA GLY A 556 15.55 9.49 11.42
C GLY A 556 14.80 10.73 11.93
N ALA A 557 15.05 11.13 13.15
CA ALA A 557 14.51 12.36 13.68
C ALA A 557 15.00 13.56 12.86
N PRO A 558 14.15 14.57 12.56
CA PRO A 558 14.60 15.81 11.95
C PRO A 558 15.66 16.48 12.82
N LYS A 559 16.80 16.89 12.23
CA LYS A 559 17.94 17.45 12.96
C LYS A 559 17.60 18.71 13.77
N ASP A 560 16.71 19.54 13.22
CA ASP A 560 16.25 20.78 13.85
C ASP A 560 14.84 20.67 14.44
N HIS A 561 14.39 19.45 14.71
CA HIS A 561 13.01 19.16 15.16
C HIS A 561 11.92 19.77 14.25
N GLY A 562 12.24 20.08 12.99
CA GLY A 562 11.31 20.64 12.01
C GLY A 562 11.09 22.15 12.09
N GLU A 563 11.89 22.87 12.88
CA GLU A 563 11.75 24.34 13.05
C GLU A 563 11.85 25.09 11.72
N ALA A 564 12.72 24.65 10.79
CA ALA A 564 12.86 25.27 9.49
C ALA A 564 11.57 25.19 8.65
N LEU A 565 10.93 24.02 8.59
CA LEU A 565 9.66 23.85 7.87
C LEU A 565 8.53 24.65 8.50
N LEU A 566 8.46 24.70 9.85
CA LEU A 566 7.47 25.51 10.57
C LEU A 566 7.64 27.02 10.27
N ALA A 567 8.89 27.50 10.26
CA ALA A 567 9.19 28.88 9.90
C ALA A 567 8.80 29.20 8.45
N ASP A 568 9.02 28.26 7.53
CA ASP A 568 8.63 28.43 6.13
C ASP A 568 7.10 28.46 5.97
N LEU A 569 6.36 27.58 6.66
CA LEU A 569 4.89 27.64 6.71
C LEU A 569 4.40 29.00 7.24
N ALA A 570 4.98 29.47 8.35
CA ALA A 570 4.60 30.77 8.94
C ALA A 570 4.89 31.96 7.99
N LYS A 571 5.99 31.95 7.23
CA LYS A 571 6.32 32.98 6.22
C LYS A 571 5.24 33.11 5.13
N THR A 572 4.53 32.04 4.79
CA THR A 572 3.41 32.11 3.83
C THR A 572 2.14 32.74 4.43
N GLY A 573 2.14 33.08 5.71
CA GLY A 573 0.95 33.50 6.44
C GLY A 573 -0.01 32.35 6.76
N PHE A 574 0.47 31.10 6.75
CA PHE A 574 -0.34 29.94 7.18
C PHE A 574 -0.45 29.92 8.70
N THR A 575 -1.68 29.70 9.19
CA THR A 575 -1.97 29.52 10.63
C THR A 575 -3.08 28.49 10.78
N LEU A 576 -2.94 27.63 11.76
CA LEU A 576 -4.02 26.70 12.11
C LEU A 576 -5.12 27.41 12.92
N PRO A 577 -6.40 27.04 12.78
CA PRO A 577 -7.51 27.57 13.57
C PRO A 577 -7.56 27.00 15.00
N PHE A 578 -6.50 26.35 15.44
CA PHE A 578 -6.33 25.79 16.77
C PHE A 578 -4.85 25.62 17.12
N GLU A 579 -4.57 25.47 18.40
CA GLU A 579 -3.24 25.20 18.96
C GLU A 579 -3.32 23.98 19.88
N THR A 580 -2.37 23.05 19.78
CA THR A 580 -2.21 21.94 20.72
C THR A 580 -1.15 22.27 21.76
N LYS A 581 -1.38 21.91 23.02
CA LYS A 581 -0.40 22.06 24.12
C LYS A 581 -0.32 20.79 24.96
N GLY A 582 0.89 20.45 25.38
CA GLY A 582 1.17 19.31 26.25
C GLY A 582 1.15 17.95 25.54
N LEU A 583 1.13 17.93 24.21
CA LEU A 583 1.28 16.71 23.41
C LEU A 583 2.77 16.47 23.12
N PRO A 584 3.30 15.26 23.38
CA PRO A 584 4.65 14.90 22.97
C PRO A 584 4.73 14.68 21.45
N GLU A 585 5.94 14.77 20.88
CA GLU A 585 6.21 14.52 19.46
C GLU A 585 5.85 13.09 19.00
N THR A 586 5.62 12.18 19.93
CA THR A 586 5.20 10.80 19.65
C THR A 586 3.70 10.65 19.38
N VAL A 587 2.94 11.75 19.49
CA VAL A 587 1.51 11.78 19.22
C VAL A 587 1.26 12.33 17.83
N VAL A 588 0.65 11.54 16.97
CA VAL A 588 0.19 11.97 15.65
C VAL A 588 -1.30 12.28 15.69
N MET A 589 -1.69 13.35 15.01
CA MET A 589 -3.05 13.87 15.03
C MET A 589 -3.72 13.71 13.66
N ASP A 590 -4.98 13.31 13.62
CA ASP A 590 -5.91 13.50 12.51
C ASP A 590 -7.04 14.42 12.94
N VAL A 591 -7.49 15.30 12.06
CA VAL A 591 -8.53 16.28 12.38
C VAL A 591 -9.66 16.18 11.38
N ARG A 592 -10.88 16.23 11.87
CA ARG A 592 -12.08 16.15 11.06
C ARG A 592 -13.00 17.34 11.32
N ARG A 593 -13.82 17.70 10.34
CA ARG A 593 -14.86 18.71 10.48
C ARG A 593 -16.21 18.04 10.70
N GLY A 594 -16.63 17.93 11.96
CA GLY A 594 -17.97 17.50 12.32
C GLY A 594 -18.97 18.65 12.24
N GLU A 595 -20.25 18.35 12.45
CA GLU A 595 -21.33 19.33 12.45
C GLU A 595 -21.16 20.42 13.52
N LYS A 596 -20.58 20.06 14.67
CA LYS A 596 -20.35 20.94 15.83
C LYS A 596 -18.95 21.57 15.85
N GLY A 597 -18.18 21.46 14.79
CA GLY A 597 -16.82 21.98 14.71
C GLY A 597 -15.77 20.89 14.51
N PHE A 598 -14.56 21.15 14.98
CA PHE A 598 -13.44 20.20 14.81
C PHE A 598 -13.55 19.01 15.78
N VAL A 599 -13.24 17.83 15.24
CA VAL A 599 -13.01 16.60 15.99
C VAL A 599 -11.54 16.23 15.85
N PHE A 600 -10.89 16.00 16.97
CA PHE A 600 -9.46 15.70 17.03
C PHE A 600 -9.25 14.26 17.46
N HIS A 601 -8.48 13.52 16.69
CA HIS A 601 -8.04 12.18 16.98
C HIS A 601 -6.53 12.19 17.26
N PHE A 602 -6.10 11.56 18.35
CA PHE A 602 -4.70 11.51 18.75
C PHE A 602 -4.27 10.06 18.92
N VAL A 603 -3.22 9.66 18.23
CA VAL A 603 -2.61 8.32 18.34
C VAL A 603 -1.21 8.49 18.93
N ASN A 604 -0.94 7.85 20.07
CA ASN A 604 0.34 7.92 20.74
C ASN A 604 1.20 6.67 20.42
N TYR A 605 2.26 6.87 19.69
CA TYR A 605 3.20 5.81 19.28
C TYR A 605 4.17 5.36 20.39
N ASN A 606 4.13 6.05 21.55
CA ASN A 606 4.83 5.61 22.77
C ASN A 606 3.82 5.32 23.89
N PRO A 607 3.03 4.23 23.77
CA PRO A 607 1.92 3.98 24.68
C PRO A 607 2.36 3.62 26.09
N SER A 608 3.65 3.30 26.33
CA SER A 608 4.22 3.11 27.67
C SER A 608 4.24 4.40 28.49
N LYS A 609 4.07 5.56 27.84
CA LYS A 609 3.98 6.88 28.48
C LYS A 609 2.59 7.46 28.29
N THR A 610 1.82 7.48 29.35
CA THR A 610 0.52 8.14 29.37
C THR A 610 0.68 9.64 29.12
N VAL A 611 -0.11 10.18 28.19
CA VAL A 611 -0.17 11.62 27.92
C VAL A 611 -1.20 12.25 28.88
N GLU A 612 -0.77 13.23 29.66
CA GLU A 612 -1.58 13.92 30.64
C GLU A 612 -1.50 15.44 30.50
N GLY A 613 -2.54 16.16 30.92
CA GLY A 613 -2.57 17.62 30.92
C GLY A 613 -2.61 18.27 29.53
N ALA A 614 -2.75 17.47 28.48
CA ALA A 614 -2.84 17.97 27.11
C ALA A 614 -4.18 18.67 26.84
N ARG A 615 -4.16 19.64 25.92
CA ARG A 615 -5.34 20.42 25.54
C ARG A 615 -5.26 20.94 24.12
N VAL A 616 -6.42 21.21 23.54
CA VAL A 616 -6.58 21.96 22.28
C VAL A 616 -7.22 23.30 22.59
N ARG A 617 -6.64 24.38 22.07
CA ARG A 617 -7.21 25.73 22.13
C ARG A 617 -7.67 26.14 20.74
N LEU A 618 -8.94 26.45 20.57
CA LEU A 618 -9.51 26.92 19.31
C LEU A 618 -9.27 28.43 19.13
N ALA A 619 -9.40 28.92 17.89
CA ALA A 619 -9.21 30.32 17.54
C ALA A 619 -10.17 31.29 18.28
N ASP A 620 -11.37 30.84 18.65
CA ASP A 620 -12.35 31.57 19.46
C ASP A 620 -12.00 31.64 20.95
N GLY A 621 -10.86 31.06 21.35
CA GLY A 621 -10.40 30.98 22.73
C GLY A 621 -10.91 29.78 23.52
N THR A 622 -11.82 28.98 22.98
CA THR A 622 -12.32 27.76 23.62
C THR A 622 -11.17 26.79 23.88
N VAL A 623 -11.11 26.26 25.10
CA VAL A 623 -10.10 25.27 25.48
C VAL A 623 -10.78 23.93 25.75
N ARG A 624 -10.40 22.91 25.01
CA ARG A 624 -10.84 21.52 25.20
C ARG A 624 -9.71 20.72 25.84
N LYS A 625 -9.97 20.13 27.00
CA LYS A 625 -9.01 19.24 27.68
C LYS A 625 -9.03 17.88 27.02
N ILE A 626 -7.84 17.28 26.85
CA ILE A 626 -7.70 15.90 26.41
C ILE A 626 -7.64 15.02 27.66
N ALA A 627 -8.50 14.01 27.74
CA ALA A 627 -8.45 13.04 28.83
C ALA A 627 -7.10 12.29 28.79
N PRO A 628 -6.56 11.86 29.93
CA PRO A 628 -5.34 11.06 29.93
C PRO A 628 -5.47 9.81 29.06
N PHE A 629 -4.46 9.54 28.23
CA PHE A 629 -4.49 8.40 27.31
C PHE A 629 -3.10 7.81 27.06
N SER A 630 -3.06 6.51 26.83
CA SER A 630 -1.83 5.79 26.49
C SER A 630 -1.72 5.51 24.99
N GLU A 631 -2.78 5.08 24.34
CA GLU A 631 -2.78 4.68 22.92
C GLU A 631 -3.50 5.69 22.05
N TYR A 632 -4.70 6.10 22.47
CA TYR A 632 -5.58 6.90 21.65
C TYR A 632 -6.49 7.80 22.50
N ALA A 633 -6.79 8.99 21.95
CA ALA A 633 -7.81 9.88 22.48
C ALA A 633 -8.61 10.54 21.35
N ILE A 634 -9.86 10.90 21.67
CA ILE A 634 -10.73 11.73 20.83
C ILE A 634 -11.19 12.95 21.62
N VAL A 635 -11.34 14.08 20.91
CA VAL A 635 -11.90 15.32 21.45
C VAL A 635 -12.88 15.88 20.42
N GLU A 636 -14.16 15.89 20.79
CA GLU A 636 -15.27 16.37 19.96
C GLU A 636 -15.67 17.81 20.33
#